data_094e2d8b9604a6ae56df30c4e59ab6b5
#
_entry.id   094e2d8b9604a6ae56df30c4e59ab6b5
#
_cell.length_a   1.000
_cell.length_b   1.000
_cell.length_c   1.000
_cell.angle_alpha   90.00
_cell.angle_beta   90.00
_cell.angle_gamma   90.00
#
_symmetry.space_group_name_H-M   'P 1'
#
loop_
_entity.id
_entity.type
_entity.pdbx_description
1 polymer ?
#
loop_
_entity_poly.entity_id
_entity_poly.type
_entity_poly.pdbx_seq_one_letter_code
_entity_poly.pdbx_strand_id
1 'polypeptide(L)'
;TPNDLCLVNNFKDEFRPKAIVVPPGTAIQFSKKMKRAIEGLKKELPEIFEDDAYLKKLSKLKNTFAQQQHALFEKLEAFAAEKSLYIEQTEDDFQTIPMVDGQAITPEEFSALPASARAKIEENLRLVQAEIEAIAMEMDKNNLILHADIEKLMDTYALSVVKKRLRPMRREFKACEAIVAHLNSVQEHVVENFNLFIPPKKSEAPPTEQAPRNANASFQQYEVNVLVDQESTKGAPVIFETNPTFYNVFGRIEKRAFMGTINTDFTMVQAGSLLSANGGFLIMEIDSVMMNPYVWEALKRTLRTKCLQIEDIPEETGFGTTSLKPEPIPLDVKVILLGSYEIFEIIQSEDLRFNKIFKVRADFDSEVDRTPRTIQQYARFIARVCREESLLPFTPRGVALMVEYGEKYVSNKHKLSIRFGPILGILKEADYWARKSNARQVTDKHVIKAFNDHRFRHNLYEHKMHESYLDNTIMIDVKGAVIGQVNALAVYQIGEFAFGRPARITAETYMGKQGVVNIEREAELSGSTHDKGVLILSGYLGRTFAQQHPLSLSISITFEQSYYGIDGDSASSTELYAIISSLAGIPIKQGIAVTGSVNQKGQIQAIGNVNQKVEGFFEVCKEKGITGRQGVIIPAANVQNLMLKKEVIDAVKKKKFHIYRVSTVEEGIEILTGVAAGKSNKKGIYPEGTVYGAVQRKLTAYIKQSAKLKKEIEDPAN
;
A
#
# COMPACT_ATOMS: atom_id res chain seq x y z
N THR A 1 -14.97 7.65 -21.00
CA THR A 1 -13.94 8.57 -20.47
C THR A 1 -14.52 9.27 -19.25
N PRO A 2 -13.83 9.30 -18.11
CA PRO A 2 -14.29 9.96 -16.90
C PRO A 2 -14.26 11.48 -17.04
N ASN A 3 -14.90 12.16 -16.08
CA ASN A 3 -15.01 13.61 -16.06
C ASN A 3 -13.70 14.26 -15.56
N ASP A 4 -13.47 15.51 -16.01
CA ASP A 4 -12.46 16.38 -15.43
C ASP A 4 -12.92 16.90 -14.06
N LEU A 5 -11.96 17.32 -13.25
CA LEU A 5 -12.22 17.90 -11.95
C LEU A 5 -11.41 19.19 -11.77
N CYS A 6 -12.05 20.25 -11.32
CA CYS A 6 -11.37 21.48 -10.94
C CYS A 6 -11.90 22.05 -9.64
N LEU A 7 -11.08 22.85 -8.96
CA LEU A 7 -11.46 23.67 -7.83
C LEU A 7 -11.54 25.13 -8.25
N VAL A 8 -12.52 25.83 -7.67
CA VAL A 8 -12.70 27.25 -7.84
C VAL A 8 -12.93 27.91 -6.48
N ASN A 9 -12.64 29.20 -6.40
CA ASN A 9 -12.88 29.94 -5.17
C ASN A 9 -14.36 29.96 -4.79
N ASN A 10 -14.62 29.91 -3.50
CA ASN A 10 -15.93 30.16 -2.92
C ASN A 10 -15.94 31.56 -2.29
N PHE A 11 -16.47 32.52 -3.01
CA PHE A 11 -16.51 33.94 -2.57
C PHE A 11 -17.32 34.19 -1.29
N LYS A 12 -18.05 33.17 -0.78
CA LYS A 12 -18.76 33.24 0.52
C LYS A 12 -17.94 32.71 1.68
N ASP A 13 -17.01 31.76 1.40
CA ASP A 13 -16.15 31.14 2.41
C ASP A 13 -14.86 30.65 1.70
N GLU A 14 -13.82 31.45 1.74
CA GLU A 14 -12.53 31.19 1.06
C GLU A 14 -11.83 29.92 1.54
N PHE A 15 -12.15 29.48 2.78
CA PHE A 15 -11.59 28.24 3.33
C PHE A 15 -12.27 26.98 2.81
N ARG A 16 -13.38 27.12 2.06
CA ARG A 16 -14.14 26.00 1.47
C ARG A 16 -14.27 26.14 -0.05
N PRO A 17 -13.16 25.94 -0.79
CA PRO A 17 -13.20 25.97 -2.26
C PRO A 17 -14.22 24.97 -2.80
N LYS A 18 -14.90 25.34 -3.90
CA LYS A 18 -15.91 24.50 -4.54
C LYS A 18 -15.28 23.56 -5.55
N ALA A 19 -15.71 22.29 -5.52
CA ALA A 19 -15.33 21.30 -6.51
C ALA A 19 -16.34 21.30 -7.66
N ILE A 20 -15.82 21.40 -8.89
CA ILE A 20 -16.62 21.37 -10.13
C ILE A 20 -16.20 20.15 -10.96
N VAL A 21 -17.17 19.29 -11.27
CA VAL A 21 -17.01 18.12 -12.12
C VAL A 21 -17.58 18.45 -13.50
N VAL A 22 -16.78 18.27 -14.56
CA VAL A 22 -17.14 18.64 -15.93
C VAL A 22 -16.73 17.56 -16.93
N PRO A 23 -17.32 17.55 -18.14
CA PRO A 23 -16.90 16.60 -19.19
C PRO A 23 -15.40 16.68 -19.50
N PRO A 24 -14.77 15.57 -19.99
CA PRO A 24 -13.35 15.52 -20.30
C PRO A 24 -12.89 16.63 -21.25
N GLY A 25 -11.73 17.23 -20.97
CA GLY A 25 -11.15 18.34 -21.73
C GLY A 25 -11.78 19.70 -21.48
N THR A 26 -12.85 19.76 -20.66
CA THR A 26 -13.58 21.00 -20.37
C THR A 26 -12.87 21.85 -19.32
N ALA A 27 -12.26 21.25 -18.31
CA ALA A 27 -11.63 21.98 -17.20
C ALA A 27 -10.47 22.87 -17.65
N ILE A 28 -9.58 22.35 -18.51
CA ILE A 28 -8.47 23.12 -19.10
C ILE A 28 -8.98 24.28 -19.95
N GLN A 29 -10.00 24.04 -20.77
CA GLN A 29 -10.60 25.09 -21.59
C GLN A 29 -11.23 26.18 -20.74
N PHE A 30 -11.95 25.78 -19.69
CA PHE A 30 -12.53 26.69 -18.72
C PHE A 30 -11.47 27.55 -18.03
N SER A 31 -10.40 26.91 -17.50
CA SER A 31 -9.28 27.60 -16.85
C SER A 31 -8.62 28.64 -17.78
N LYS A 32 -8.29 28.25 -19.03
CA LYS A 32 -7.69 29.16 -20.02
C LYS A 32 -8.59 30.34 -20.35
N LYS A 33 -9.90 30.10 -20.50
CA LYS A 33 -10.87 31.17 -20.83
C LYS A 33 -11.12 32.07 -19.64
N MET A 34 -11.19 31.54 -18.44
CA MET A 34 -11.32 32.35 -17.23
C MET A 34 -10.13 33.31 -17.09
N LYS A 35 -8.91 32.80 -17.23
CA LYS A 35 -7.70 33.64 -17.20
C LYS A 35 -7.77 34.78 -18.22
N ARG A 36 -8.15 34.46 -19.49
CA ARG A 36 -8.34 35.48 -20.52
C ARG A 36 -9.46 36.47 -20.23
N ALA A 37 -10.52 36.01 -19.57
CA ALA A 37 -11.64 36.88 -19.19
C ALA A 37 -11.20 37.90 -18.15
N ILE A 38 -10.50 37.45 -17.10
CA ILE A 38 -9.98 38.32 -16.03
C ILE A 38 -8.95 39.30 -16.58
N GLU A 39 -8.01 38.85 -17.43
CA GLU A 39 -7.04 39.75 -18.09
C GLU A 39 -7.73 40.82 -18.95
N GLY A 40 -8.86 40.46 -19.60
CA GLY A 40 -9.68 41.41 -20.33
C GLY A 40 -10.38 42.42 -19.42
N LEU A 41 -10.94 41.94 -18.28
CA LEU A 41 -11.58 42.80 -17.29
C LEU A 41 -10.61 43.82 -16.67
N LYS A 42 -9.37 43.42 -16.41
CA LYS A 42 -8.31 44.34 -15.93
C LYS A 42 -8.06 45.54 -16.87
N LYS A 43 -8.35 45.41 -18.16
CA LYS A 43 -8.23 46.47 -19.12
C LYS A 43 -9.55 47.25 -19.32
N GLU A 44 -10.63 46.51 -19.52
CA GLU A 44 -11.93 47.08 -19.90
C GLU A 44 -12.64 47.82 -18.74
N LEU A 45 -12.45 47.39 -17.48
CA LEU A 45 -13.08 48.02 -16.30
C LEU A 45 -12.54 49.43 -16.05
N PRO A 46 -11.23 49.71 -16.06
CA PRO A 46 -10.74 51.08 -15.94
C PRO A 46 -11.22 51.97 -17.09
N GLU A 47 -11.17 51.46 -18.33
CA GLU A 47 -11.56 52.23 -19.54
C GLU A 47 -13.02 52.68 -19.50
N ILE A 48 -13.94 51.87 -18.94
CA ILE A 48 -15.38 52.22 -18.91
C ILE A 48 -15.66 53.44 -18.00
N PHE A 49 -14.86 53.66 -16.99
CA PHE A 49 -15.00 54.80 -16.09
C PHE A 49 -14.35 56.05 -16.65
N GLU A 50 -13.61 55.96 -17.73
CA GLU A 50 -13.10 57.08 -18.53
C GLU A 50 -13.98 57.36 -19.78
N ASP A 51 -14.97 56.51 -20.06
CA ASP A 51 -15.88 56.69 -21.21
C ASP A 51 -16.77 57.91 -21.10
N ASP A 52 -16.93 58.64 -22.21
CA ASP A 52 -17.76 59.85 -22.32
C ASP A 52 -19.20 59.62 -21.83
N ALA A 53 -19.77 58.47 -22.06
CA ALA A 53 -21.13 58.15 -21.62
C ALA A 53 -21.26 58.06 -20.08
N TYR A 54 -20.25 57.49 -19.43
CA TYR A 54 -20.18 57.45 -17.97
C TYR A 54 -19.94 58.85 -17.40
N LEU A 55 -18.95 59.55 -17.92
CA LEU A 55 -18.58 60.91 -17.45
C LEU A 55 -19.73 61.86 -17.57
N LYS A 56 -20.52 61.83 -18.69
CA LYS A 56 -21.70 62.64 -18.85
C LYS A 56 -22.78 62.37 -17.76
N LYS A 57 -23.00 61.09 -17.44
CA LYS A 57 -23.99 60.74 -16.38
C LYS A 57 -23.51 61.14 -14.99
N LEU A 58 -22.24 60.91 -14.72
CA LEU A 58 -21.62 61.31 -13.46
C LEU A 58 -21.66 62.85 -13.28
N SER A 59 -21.32 63.60 -14.32
CA SER A 59 -21.41 65.06 -14.33
C SER A 59 -22.87 65.52 -14.12
N LYS A 60 -23.84 64.86 -14.77
CA LYS A 60 -25.24 65.20 -14.55
C LYS A 60 -25.67 64.99 -13.08
N LEU A 61 -25.29 63.86 -12.46
CA LEU A 61 -25.60 63.62 -11.02
C LEU A 61 -24.97 64.65 -10.14
N LYS A 62 -23.67 64.98 -10.34
CA LYS A 62 -22.95 65.99 -9.58
C LYS A 62 -23.57 67.38 -9.78
N ASN A 63 -23.96 67.77 -11.02
CA ASN A 63 -24.58 69.03 -11.30
C ASN A 63 -25.98 69.11 -10.64
N THR A 64 -26.79 68.06 -10.69
CA THR A 64 -28.08 68.01 -10.01
C THR A 64 -27.92 68.20 -8.49
N PHE A 65 -26.94 67.51 -7.91
CA PHE A 65 -26.62 67.65 -6.52
C PHE A 65 -26.16 69.09 -6.16
N ALA A 66 -25.23 69.65 -6.96
CA ALA A 66 -24.74 71.02 -6.75
C ALA A 66 -25.92 72.02 -6.81
N GLN A 67 -26.88 71.83 -7.72
CA GLN A 67 -28.09 72.66 -7.77
C GLN A 67 -28.95 72.52 -6.53
N GLN A 68 -29.10 71.28 -6.00
CA GLN A 68 -29.86 71.06 -4.77
C GLN A 68 -29.20 71.71 -3.57
N GLN A 69 -27.87 71.58 -3.45
CA GLN A 69 -27.07 72.21 -2.41
C GLN A 69 -27.19 73.74 -2.47
N HIS A 70 -27.08 74.32 -3.68
CA HIS A 70 -27.20 75.74 -3.90
C HIS A 70 -28.60 76.23 -3.51
N ALA A 71 -29.66 75.52 -3.87
CA ALA A 71 -31.05 75.84 -3.49
C ALA A 71 -31.29 75.79 -1.96
N LEU A 72 -30.62 74.86 -1.24
CA LEU A 72 -30.68 74.82 0.22
C LEU A 72 -29.93 76.00 0.84
N PHE A 73 -28.80 76.37 0.25
CA PHE A 73 -28.03 77.54 0.73
C PHE A 73 -28.79 78.84 0.47
N GLU A 74 -29.36 79.03 -0.73
CA GLU A 74 -30.21 80.19 -1.04
C GLU A 74 -31.40 80.31 -0.05
N LYS A 75 -32.03 79.21 0.32
CA LYS A 75 -33.06 79.17 1.33
C LYS A 75 -32.57 79.63 2.68
N LEU A 76 -31.38 79.19 3.07
CA LEU A 76 -30.79 79.60 4.36
C LEU A 76 -30.42 81.03 4.37
N GLU A 77 -29.85 81.60 3.28
CA GLU A 77 -29.57 83.02 3.12
C GLU A 77 -30.80 83.87 3.17
N ALA A 78 -31.88 83.43 2.46
CA ALA A 78 -33.13 84.14 2.49
C ALA A 78 -33.75 84.17 3.90
N PHE A 79 -33.72 83.03 4.63
CA PHE A 79 -34.24 82.99 6.01
C PHE A 79 -33.41 83.83 6.97
N ALA A 80 -32.08 83.81 6.83
CA ALA A 80 -31.19 84.63 7.62
C ALA A 80 -31.36 86.11 7.36
N ALA A 81 -31.57 86.54 6.09
CA ALA A 81 -31.86 87.93 5.70
C ALA A 81 -33.19 88.43 6.26
N GLU A 82 -34.24 87.61 6.28
CA GLU A 82 -35.53 87.89 6.92
C GLU A 82 -35.38 88.21 8.43
N LYS A 83 -34.39 87.55 9.06
CA LYS A 83 -34.04 87.73 10.48
C LYS A 83 -32.98 88.78 10.71
N SER A 84 -32.58 89.54 9.67
CA SER A 84 -31.52 90.58 9.73
C SER A 84 -30.12 89.99 10.12
N LEU A 85 -29.82 88.81 9.59
CA LEU A 85 -28.54 88.13 9.77
C LEU A 85 -27.97 87.89 8.40
N TYR A 86 -26.63 87.89 8.28
CA TYR A 86 -25.87 87.46 7.11
C TYR A 86 -25.15 86.17 7.45
N ILE A 87 -25.10 85.24 6.48
CA ILE A 87 -24.36 83.99 6.61
C ILE A 87 -23.19 84.01 5.70
N GLU A 88 -22.04 83.76 6.27
CA GLU A 88 -20.81 83.57 5.55
C GLU A 88 -20.43 82.04 5.61
N GLN A 89 -20.24 81.42 4.44
CA GLN A 89 -19.82 80.06 4.37
C GLN A 89 -18.26 80.00 4.48
N THR A 90 -17.75 79.38 5.52
CA THR A 90 -16.32 79.03 5.68
C THR A 90 -16.09 77.62 5.16
N GLU A 91 -14.83 77.15 5.06
CA GLU A 91 -14.51 75.82 4.54
C GLU A 91 -15.17 74.67 5.33
N ASP A 92 -15.42 74.84 6.64
CA ASP A 92 -15.96 73.77 7.51
C ASP A 92 -17.28 74.14 8.24
N ASP A 93 -17.76 75.42 8.21
CA ASP A 93 -18.92 75.81 9.00
C ASP A 93 -19.61 77.04 8.39
N PHE A 94 -20.82 77.38 8.95
CA PHE A 94 -21.58 78.60 8.60
C PHE A 94 -21.44 79.61 9.75
N GLN A 95 -20.87 80.74 9.44
CA GLN A 95 -20.81 81.87 10.40
C GLN A 95 -21.99 82.84 10.18
N THR A 96 -22.70 83.10 11.25
CA THR A 96 -23.81 84.04 11.24
C THR A 96 -23.36 85.43 11.77
N ILE A 97 -23.55 86.46 10.98
CA ILE A 97 -23.12 87.82 11.28
C ILE A 97 -24.39 88.68 11.42
N PRO A 98 -24.64 89.33 12.57
CA PRO A 98 -25.79 90.21 12.75
C PRO A 98 -25.69 91.49 11.89
N MET A 99 -26.81 91.92 11.31
CA MET A 99 -26.90 93.12 10.51
C MET A 99 -27.87 94.14 11.16
N VAL A 100 -27.44 95.37 11.26
CA VAL A 100 -28.28 96.50 11.70
C VAL A 100 -28.23 97.60 10.63
N ASP A 101 -29.39 98.11 10.19
CA ASP A 101 -29.52 99.05 9.10
C ASP A 101 -28.77 98.68 7.79
N GLY A 102 -28.71 97.35 7.51
CA GLY A 102 -28.09 96.83 6.30
C GLY A 102 -26.53 96.70 6.34
N GLN A 103 -25.89 96.92 7.48
CA GLN A 103 -24.44 96.75 7.68
C GLN A 103 -24.18 95.67 8.72
N ALA A 104 -23.16 94.86 8.47
CA ALA A 104 -22.67 93.84 9.41
C ALA A 104 -22.08 94.54 10.66
N ILE A 105 -22.43 94.11 11.86
CA ILE A 105 -21.99 94.66 13.12
C ILE A 105 -20.86 93.75 13.72
N THR A 106 -19.83 94.42 14.30
CA THR A 106 -18.83 93.71 15.04
C THR A 106 -19.29 93.26 16.43
N PRO A 107 -18.61 92.33 17.11
CA PRO A 107 -18.92 91.89 18.45
C PRO A 107 -18.90 93.01 19.49
N GLU A 108 -18.12 94.02 19.25
CA GLU A 108 -17.99 95.20 20.08
C GLU A 108 -19.27 96.11 19.91
N GLU A 109 -19.67 96.35 18.68
CA GLU A 109 -20.88 97.10 18.32
C GLU A 109 -22.16 96.39 18.79
N PHE A 110 -22.17 95.07 18.71
CA PHE A 110 -23.27 94.24 19.24
C PHE A 110 -23.40 94.46 20.78
N SER A 111 -22.33 94.50 21.50
CA SER A 111 -22.33 94.73 22.95
C SER A 111 -22.79 96.08 23.36
N ALA A 112 -22.70 97.13 22.48
CA ALA A 112 -23.15 98.50 22.71
C ALA A 112 -24.65 98.73 22.44
N LEU A 113 -25.39 97.76 21.89
CA LEU A 113 -26.80 97.93 21.59
C LEU A 113 -27.70 97.85 22.83
N PRO A 114 -28.91 98.50 22.85
CA PRO A 114 -29.87 98.43 23.93
C PRO A 114 -30.23 96.94 24.22
N ALA A 115 -30.56 96.63 25.51
CA ALA A 115 -30.85 95.28 25.96
C ALA A 115 -31.97 94.58 25.18
N SER A 116 -33.02 95.37 24.81
CA SER A 116 -34.17 94.89 24.01
C SER A 116 -33.73 94.50 22.55
N ALA A 117 -32.78 95.23 21.96
CA ALA A 117 -32.30 94.97 20.63
C ALA A 117 -31.37 93.72 20.63
N ARG A 118 -30.53 93.59 21.64
CA ARG A 118 -29.65 92.40 21.83
C ARG A 118 -30.52 91.17 22.03
N ALA A 119 -31.52 91.15 22.89
CA ALA A 119 -32.39 90.01 23.12
C ALA A 119 -33.09 89.53 21.83
N LYS A 120 -33.52 90.48 20.98
CA LYS A 120 -34.14 90.14 19.69
C LYS A 120 -33.12 89.55 18.70
N ILE A 121 -31.89 90.05 18.65
CA ILE A 121 -30.84 89.50 17.81
C ILE A 121 -30.42 88.14 18.31
N GLU A 122 -30.31 87.90 19.62
CA GLU A 122 -29.96 86.61 20.21
C GLU A 122 -31.06 85.55 19.92
N GLU A 123 -32.34 85.96 19.95
CA GLU A 123 -33.43 85.09 19.56
C GLU A 123 -33.37 84.73 18.06
N ASN A 124 -33.09 85.69 17.19
CA ASN A 124 -32.91 85.48 15.77
C ASN A 124 -31.72 84.58 15.49
N LEU A 125 -30.56 84.77 16.19
CA LEU A 125 -29.42 83.92 16.09
C LEU A 125 -29.74 82.47 16.45
N ARG A 126 -30.50 82.22 17.52
CA ARG A 126 -30.98 80.87 17.88
C ARG A 126 -31.85 80.27 16.81
N LEU A 127 -32.76 81.02 16.21
CA LEU A 127 -33.64 80.53 15.15
C LEU A 127 -32.84 80.22 13.88
N VAL A 128 -31.90 81.06 13.50
CA VAL A 128 -31.02 80.82 12.32
C VAL A 128 -30.09 79.69 12.60
N GLN A 129 -29.55 79.56 13.82
CA GLN A 129 -28.71 78.44 14.20
C GLN A 129 -29.44 77.10 14.10
N ALA A 130 -30.69 77.05 14.56
CA ALA A 130 -31.57 75.87 14.43
C ALA A 130 -31.82 75.51 12.93
N GLU A 131 -32.04 76.55 12.07
CA GLU A 131 -32.19 76.31 10.62
C GLU A 131 -30.86 75.88 9.94
N ILE A 132 -29.73 76.43 10.38
CA ILE A 132 -28.42 75.95 9.92
C ILE A 132 -28.23 74.46 10.23
N GLU A 133 -28.53 74.05 11.47
CA GLU A 133 -28.45 72.64 11.87
C GLU A 133 -29.40 71.75 11.04
N ALA A 134 -30.61 72.20 10.79
CA ALA A 134 -31.60 71.48 9.98
C ALA A 134 -31.13 71.34 8.52
N ILE A 135 -30.61 72.39 7.92
CA ILE A 135 -30.11 72.40 6.56
C ILE A 135 -28.80 71.59 6.44
N ALA A 136 -27.90 71.69 7.43
CA ALA A 136 -26.69 70.86 7.48
C ALA A 136 -27.08 69.38 7.51
N MET A 137 -28.06 68.93 8.32
CA MET A 137 -28.56 67.56 8.29
C MET A 137 -29.13 67.16 6.92
N GLU A 138 -29.85 68.08 6.24
CA GLU A 138 -30.40 67.83 4.90
C GLU A 138 -29.30 67.75 3.84
N MET A 139 -28.26 68.58 3.95
CA MET A 139 -27.04 68.52 3.10
C MET A 139 -26.32 67.22 3.28
N ASP A 140 -26.08 66.78 4.52
CA ASP A 140 -25.47 65.49 4.81
C ASP A 140 -26.26 64.28 4.24
N LYS A 141 -27.59 64.34 4.41
CA LYS A 141 -28.48 63.33 3.82
C LYS A 141 -28.38 63.32 2.30
N ASN A 142 -28.34 64.46 1.65
CA ASN A 142 -28.15 64.57 0.20
C ASN A 142 -26.77 64.08 -0.25
N ASN A 143 -25.70 64.31 0.53
CA ASN A 143 -24.39 63.76 0.32
C ASN A 143 -24.43 62.23 0.31
N LEU A 144 -25.06 61.62 1.31
CA LEU A 144 -25.25 60.15 1.37
C LEU A 144 -25.99 59.59 0.15
N ILE A 145 -27.06 60.32 -0.28
CA ILE A 145 -27.83 59.95 -1.48
C ILE A 145 -26.94 60.02 -2.74
N LEU A 146 -26.16 61.09 -2.88
CA LEU A 146 -25.25 61.25 -4.01
C LEU A 146 -24.20 60.10 -4.06
N HIS A 147 -23.60 59.81 -2.91
CA HIS A 147 -22.65 58.69 -2.82
C HIS A 147 -23.31 57.36 -3.25
N ALA A 148 -24.50 57.07 -2.74
CA ALA A 148 -25.26 55.88 -3.10
C ALA A 148 -25.64 55.84 -4.61
N ASP A 149 -25.99 56.97 -5.20
CA ASP A 149 -26.32 57.07 -6.62
C ASP A 149 -25.11 56.95 -7.52
N ILE A 150 -23.94 57.49 -7.10
CA ILE A 150 -22.66 57.29 -7.78
C ILE A 150 -22.26 55.81 -7.73
N GLU A 151 -22.37 55.18 -6.57
CA GLU A 151 -22.05 53.75 -6.40
C GLU A 151 -22.94 52.89 -7.31
N LYS A 152 -24.27 53.10 -7.32
CA LYS A 152 -25.21 52.43 -8.25
C LYS A 152 -24.88 52.66 -9.71
N LEU A 153 -24.41 53.87 -10.08
CA LEU A 153 -23.99 54.19 -11.43
C LEU A 153 -22.73 53.36 -11.78
N MET A 154 -21.75 53.33 -10.88
CA MET A 154 -20.50 52.54 -11.08
C MET A 154 -20.83 51.05 -11.21
N ASP A 155 -21.64 50.48 -10.33
CA ASP A 155 -22.10 49.10 -10.37
C ASP A 155 -22.78 48.76 -11.71
N THR A 156 -23.65 49.66 -12.21
CA THR A 156 -24.37 49.47 -13.47
C THR A 156 -23.44 49.37 -14.65
N TYR A 157 -22.41 50.24 -14.69
CA TYR A 157 -21.40 50.20 -15.77
C TYR A 157 -20.46 49.03 -15.63
N ALA A 158 -19.97 48.76 -14.42
CA ALA A 158 -19.15 47.56 -14.15
C ALA A 158 -19.88 46.28 -14.54
N LEU A 159 -21.17 46.15 -14.17
CA LEU A 159 -21.99 45.01 -14.52
C LEU A 159 -22.16 44.84 -16.01
N SER A 160 -22.26 45.94 -16.76
CA SER A 160 -22.41 45.90 -18.24
C SER A 160 -21.15 45.27 -18.88
N VAL A 161 -19.95 45.69 -18.46
CA VAL A 161 -18.67 45.17 -18.93
C VAL A 161 -18.50 43.71 -18.57
N VAL A 162 -18.72 43.36 -17.29
CA VAL A 162 -18.57 41.98 -16.79
C VAL A 162 -19.55 41.05 -17.51
N LYS A 163 -20.81 41.44 -17.66
CA LYS A 163 -21.83 40.66 -18.42
C LYS A 163 -21.37 40.44 -19.88
N LYS A 164 -20.92 41.49 -20.56
CA LYS A 164 -20.43 41.42 -21.94
C LYS A 164 -19.27 40.42 -22.04
N ARG A 165 -18.33 40.45 -21.08
CA ARG A 165 -17.13 39.62 -21.09
C ARG A 165 -17.41 38.16 -20.76
N LEU A 166 -18.29 37.88 -19.81
CA LEU A 166 -18.63 36.51 -19.40
C LEU A 166 -19.70 35.83 -20.29
N ARG A 167 -20.47 36.60 -21.07
CA ARG A 167 -21.55 36.07 -21.93
C ARG A 167 -21.10 34.96 -22.88
N PRO A 168 -19.96 35.04 -23.58
CA PRO A 168 -19.48 33.97 -24.46
C PRO A 168 -19.25 32.68 -23.71
N MET A 169 -18.63 32.74 -22.52
CA MET A 169 -18.36 31.58 -21.68
C MET A 169 -19.65 30.93 -21.18
N ARG A 170 -20.63 31.74 -20.73
CA ARG A 170 -21.94 31.21 -20.31
C ARG A 170 -22.68 30.48 -21.43
N ARG A 171 -22.53 30.95 -22.69
CA ARG A 171 -23.13 30.27 -23.84
C ARG A 171 -22.46 28.96 -24.14
N GLU A 172 -21.15 28.93 -24.09
CA GLU A 172 -20.35 27.77 -24.41
C GLU A 172 -20.50 26.67 -23.35
N PHE A 173 -20.41 27.04 -22.08
CA PHE A 173 -20.55 26.11 -20.97
C PHE A 173 -21.99 25.95 -20.44
N LYS A 174 -23.00 26.31 -21.25
CA LYS A 174 -24.42 26.24 -20.86
C LYS A 174 -24.84 24.87 -20.33
N ALA A 175 -24.26 23.80 -20.85
CA ALA A 175 -24.53 22.43 -20.43
C ALA A 175 -23.94 22.08 -19.04
N CYS A 176 -23.04 22.90 -18.49
CA CYS A 176 -22.35 22.68 -17.23
C CYS A 176 -22.88 23.68 -16.18
N GLU A 177 -23.96 23.32 -15.50
CA GLU A 177 -24.61 24.20 -14.51
C GLU A 177 -23.66 24.75 -13.44
N ALA A 178 -22.72 23.91 -12.96
CA ALA A 178 -21.73 24.28 -11.95
C ALA A 178 -20.79 25.40 -12.45
N ILE A 179 -20.36 25.36 -13.70
CA ILE A 179 -19.56 26.45 -14.32
C ILE A 179 -20.41 27.72 -14.42
N VAL A 180 -21.66 27.61 -14.88
CA VAL A 180 -22.54 28.77 -15.00
C VAL A 180 -22.81 29.42 -13.66
N ALA A 181 -23.04 28.61 -12.62
CA ALA A 181 -23.22 29.08 -11.25
C ALA A 181 -21.97 29.83 -10.73
N HIS A 182 -20.76 29.26 -10.97
CA HIS A 182 -19.51 29.93 -10.61
C HIS A 182 -19.32 31.26 -11.37
N LEU A 183 -19.61 31.29 -12.69
CA LEU A 183 -19.55 32.53 -13.47
C LEU A 183 -20.50 33.61 -12.96
N ASN A 184 -21.64 33.24 -12.37
CA ASN A 184 -22.53 34.18 -11.72
C ASN A 184 -21.92 34.72 -10.43
N SER A 185 -21.35 33.87 -9.58
CA SER A 185 -20.64 34.32 -8.37
C SER A 185 -19.43 35.20 -8.70
N VAL A 186 -18.68 34.88 -9.74
CA VAL A 186 -17.60 35.75 -10.25
C VAL A 186 -18.14 37.12 -10.68
N GLN A 187 -19.27 37.15 -11.41
CA GLN A 187 -19.87 38.40 -11.84
C GLN A 187 -20.26 39.25 -10.63
N GLU A 188 -20.95 38.68 -9.64
CA GLU A 188 -21.37 39.36 -8.41
C GLU A 188 -20.16 39.93 -7.69
N HIS A 189 -19.17 39.10 -7.41
CA HIS A 189 -17.96 39.49 -6.69
C HIS A 189 -17.14 40.57 -7.41
N VAL A 190 -17.00 40.48 -8.75
CA VAL A 190 -16.28 41.50 -9.54
C VAL A 190 -17.02 42.86 -9.51
N VAL A 191 -18.35 42.85 -9.52
CA VAL A 191 -19.14 44.08 -9.45
C VAL A 191 -19.03 44.71 -8.06
N GLU A 192 -19.14 43.90 -7.01
CA GLU A 192 -18.99 44.41 -5.63
C GLU A 192 -17.59 44.91 -5.31
N ASN A 193 -16.56 44.38 -6.03
CA ASN A 193 -15.16 44.66 -5.77
C ASN A 193 -14.42 45.22 -7.00
N PHE A 194 -15.11 45.95 -7.87
CA PHE A 194 -14.51 46.46 -9.11
C PHE A 194 -13.30 47.39 -8.86
N ASN A 195 -13.23 48.01 -7.70
CA ASN A 195 -12.05 48.82 -7.28
C ASN A 195 -10.73 48.06 -7.34
N LEU A 196 -10.74 46.73 -7.18
CA LEU A 196 -9.53 45.90 -7.34
C LEU A 196 -8.95 45.97 -8.75
N PHE A 197 -9.79 46.29 -9.76
CA PHE A 197 -9.41 46.36 -11.17
C PHE A 197 -8.94 47.74 -11.59
N ILE A 198 -9.18 48.78 -10.76
CA ILE A 198 -8.78 50.16 -11.05
C ILE A 198 -7.39 50.41 -10.48
N PRO A 199 -6.37 50.73 -11.32
CA PRO A 199 -5.05 51.01 -10.83
C PRO A 199 -5.09 52.25 -9.92
N PRO A 200 -4.38 52.25 -8.77
CA PRO A 200 -4.34 53.40 -7.89
C PRO A 200 -3.74 54.62 -8.67
N LYS A 201 -4.42 55.77 -8.59
CA LYS A 201 -3.88 57.03 -9.12
C LYS A 201 -2.54 57.25 -8.45
N LYS A 202 -1.50 57.58 -9.25
CA LYS A 202 -0.19 57.94 -8.75
C LYS A 202 -0.35 59.16 -7.84
N SER A 203 -0.43 58.94 -6.53
CA SER A 203 -0.31 60.02 -5.54
C SER A 203 1.17 60.35 -5.39
N GLU A 204 1.49 61.62 -5.37
CA GLU A 204 2.85 62.15 -5.15
C GLU A 204 3.34 61.98 -3.70
N ALA A 205 2.75 61.12 -2.92
CA ALA A 205 3.17 60.84 -1.55
C ALA A 205 4.34 59.84 -1.52
N PRO A 206 5.36 60.04 -0.64
CA PRO A 206 6.48 59.11 -0.51
C PRO A 206 5.98 57.72 -0.08
N PRO A 207 6.67 56.65 -0.45
CA PRO A 207 6.23 55.28 -0.14
C PRO A 207 6.30 55.05 1.37
N THR A 208 5.20 55.24 2.05
CA THR A 208 5.00 54.66 3.38
C THR A 208 4.89 53.15 3.23
N GLU A 209 5.45 52.39 4.17
CA GLU A 209 5.63 50.91 4.19
C GLU A 209 4.37 50.05 4.03
N GLN A 210 3.26 50.60 3.53
CA GLN A 210 2.01 49.94 3.27
C GLN A 210 1.62 49.92 1.79
N ALA A 211 2.60 49.67 0.90
CA ALA A 211 2.26 49.28 -0.48
C ALA A 211 1.50 47.96 -0.45
N PRO A 212 0.36 47.80 -1.17
CA PRO A 212 -0.43 46.59 -1.13
C PRO A 212 0.42 45.42 -1.60
N ARG A 213 0.57 44.46 -0.70
CA ARG A 213 1.30 43.21 -0.90
C ARG A 213 0.70 42.49 -2.11
N ASN A 214 1.48 42.37 -3.19
CA ASN A 214 1.19 41.57 -4.40
C ASN A 214 -0.13 41.93 -5.13
N ALA A 215 -0.07 42.84 -6.06
CA ALA A 215 -1.18 43.12 -7.00
C ALA A 215 -1.65 41.85 -7.77
N ASN A 216 -0.82 40.83 -7.88
CA ASN A 216 -1.18 39.52 -8.45
C ASN A 216 -1.96 38.62 -7.49
N ALA A 217 -1.78 38.73 -6.18
CA ALA A 217 -2.50 37.89 -5.20
C ALA A 217 -4.01 38.19 -5.16
N SER A 218 -4.42 39.44 -5.42
CA SER A 218 -5.86 39.80 -5.44
C SER A 218 -6.64 39.22 -6.61
N PHE A 219 -5.99 38.76 -7.68
CA PHE A 219 -6.67 38.15 -8.83
C PHE A 219 -6.65 36.62 -8.85
N GLN A 220 -5.86 36.01 -7.97
CA GLN A 220 -5.74 34.56 -7.84
C GLN A 220 -7.08 33.91 -7.47
N GLN A 221 -7.93 34.62 -6.73
CA GLN A 221 -9.29 34.18 -6.37
C GLN A 221 -10.21 33.91 -7.58
N TYR A 222 -9.89 34.37 -8.77
CA TYR A 222 -10.63 34.11 -10.00
C TYR A 222 -10.02 33.02 -10.85
N GLU A 223 -8.92 32.42 -10.43
CA GLU A 223 -8.30 31.30 -11.15
C GLU A 223 -9.12 30.03 -11.03
N VAL A 224 -8.85 29.07 -11.89
CA VAL A 224 -9.44 27.74 -11.89
C VAL A 224 -8.29 26.73 -11.72
N ASN A 225 -8.27 26.05 -10.60
CA ASN A 225 -7.30 24.99 -10.33
C ASN A 225 -7.81 23.67 -10.93
N VAL A 226 -7.16 23.17 -11.98
CA VAL A 226 -7.49 21.90 -12.61
C VAL A 226 -6.79 20.78 -11.83
N LEU A 227 -7.55 20.00 -11.06
CA LEU A 227 -7.04 18.88 -10.27
C LEU A 227 -6.79 17.64 -11.12
N VAL A 228 -7.73 17.32 -12.02
CA VAL A 228 -7.66 16.15 -12.89
C VAL A 228 -8.14 16.53 -14.29
N ASP A 229 -7.30 16.24 -15.27
CA ASP A 229 -7.60 16.37 -16.69
C ASP A 229 -7.66 14.99 -17.35
N GLN A 230 -8.77 14.68 -17.99
CA GLN A 230 -9.02 13.40 -18.66
C GLN A 230 -9.11 13.54 -20.19
N GLU A 231 -8.69 14.66 -20.77
CA GLU A 231 -8.77 14.91 -22.23
C GLU A 231 -8.07 13.81 -23.04
N SER A 232 -6.90 13.37 -22.57
CA SER A 232 -6.10 12.34 -23.25
C SER A 232 -6.47 10.91 -22.89
N THR A 233 -7.30 10.70 -21.87
CA THR A 233 -7.62 9.37 -21.33
C THR A 233 -8.64 8.66 -22.20
N LYS A 234 -8.26 7.50 -22.76
CA LYS A 234 -9.14 6.63 -23.53
C LYS A 234 -9.70 5.51 -22.67
N GLY A 235 -11.00 5.61 -22.34
CA GLY A 235 -11.66 4.64 -21.47
C GLY A 235 -11.50 4.96 -19.99
N ALA A 236 -11.57 3.95 -19.13
CA ALA A 236 -11.38 4.08 -17.69
C ALA A 236 -9.88 4.24 -17.35
N PRO A 237 -9.49 5.21 -16.50
CA PRO A 237 -8.11 5.33 -16.05
C PRO A 237 -7.70 4.12 -15.21
N VAL A 238 -6.46 3.66 -15.38
CA VAL A 238 -5.85 2.61 -14.58
C VAL A 238 -4.57 3.17 -13.99
N ILE A 239 -4.59 3.43 -12.71
CA ILE A 239 -3.46 4.04 -11.99
C ILE A 239 -2.84 2.97 -11.09
N PHE A 240 -1.54 2.76 -11.22
CA PHE A 240 -0.74 1.96 -10.30
C PHE A 240 0.06 2.89 -9.39
N GLU A 241 -0.34 2.95 -8.10
CA GLU A 241 0.34 3.76 -7.11
C GLU A 241 1.40 2.93 -6.40
N THR A 242 2.65 3.23 -6.68
CA THR A 242 3.81 2.47 -6.15
C THR A 242 4.29 2.96 -4.78
N ASN A 243 3.91 4.18 -4.40
CA ASN A 243 4.28 4.77 -3.10
C ASN A 243 3.04 5.37 -2.42
N PRO A 244 2.14 4.54 -1.88
CA PRO A 244 0.84 4.97 -1.36
C PRO A 244 0.97 5.67 0.00
N THR A 245 1.64 6.84 0.03
CA THR A 245 1.60 7.74 1.17
C THR A 245 0.24 8.43 1.25
N PHE A 246 -0.10 9.00 2.41
CA PHE A 246 -1.37 9.72 2.56
C PHE A 246 -1.54 10.80 1.48
N TYR A 247 -0.53 11.61 1.28
CA TYR A 247 -0.58 12.70 0.30
C TYR A 247 -0.63 12.22 -1.16
N ASN A 248 0.08 11.15 -1.48
CA ASN A 248 0.04 10.60 -2.84
C ASN A 248 -1.31 9.99 -3.18
N VAL A 249 -1.98 9.37 -2.21
CA VAL A 249 -3.28 8.70 -2.42
C VAL A 249 -4.44 9.70 -2.38
N PHE A 250 -4.49 10.56 -1.36
CA PHE A 250 -5.65 11.42 -1.11
C PHE A 250 -5.50 12.85 -1.64
N GLY A 251 -4.27 13.25 -2.00
CA GLY A 251 -3.93 14.61 -2.39
C GLY A 251 -3.38 15.42 -1.22
N ARG A 252 -2.96 16.62 -1.53
CA ARG A 252 -2.31 17.51 -0.55
C ARG A 252 -2.68 18.97 -0.78
N ILE A 253 -2.55 19.75 0.28
CA ILE A 253 -2.67 21.21 0.25
C ILE A 253 -1.25 21.75 0.47
N GLU A 254 -0.67 22.36 -0.58
CA GLU A 254 0.66 22.95 -0.47
C GLU A 254 0.61 24.24 0.36
N LYS A 255 1.66 24.49 1.10
CA LYS A 255 1.80 25.65 1.94
C LYS A 255 3.06 26.41 1.56
N ARG A 256 2.98 27.74 1.48
CA ARG A 256 4.14 28.60 1.24
C ARG A 256 4.44 29.41 2.49
N ALA A 257 5.66 29.29 2.99
CA ALA A 257 6.15 30.14 4.05
C ALA A 257 6.68 31.45 3.45
N PHE A 258 6.14 32.58 3.88
CA PHE A 258 6.61 33.90 3.51
C PHE A 258 6.69 34.78 4.75
N MET A 259 7.89 35.32 5.06
CA MET A 259 8.15 36.20 6.23
C MET A 259 7.58 35.66 7.55
N GLY A 260 7.70 34.34 7.81
CA GLY A 260 7.23 33.71 9.06
C GLY A 260 5.74 33.44 9.12
N THR A 261 4.97 33.76 8.07
CA THR A 261 3.57 33.36 7.92
C THR A 261 3.43 32.23 6.90
N ILE A 262 2.55 31.27 7.20
CA ILE A 262 2.23 30.17 6.29
C ILE A 262 0.96 30.55 5.55
N ASN A 263 1.04 30.67 4.24
CA ASN A 263 -0.09 30.97 3.37
C ASN A 263 -0.43 29.78 2.51
N THR A 264 -1.70 29.53 2.32
CA THR A 264 -2.26 28.54 1.39
C THR A 264 -3.50 29.09 0.71
N ASP A 265 -3.79 28.62 -0.47
CA ASP A 265 -5.01 28.95 -1.21
C ASP A 265 -5.46 27.75 -2.05
N PHE A 266 -6.66 27.84 -2.64
CA PHE A 266 -7.24 26.72 -3.39
C PHE A 266 -6.45 26.33 -4.65
N THR A 267 -5.58 27.19 -5.17
CA THR A 267 -4.72 26.89 -6.33
C THR A 267 -3.53 26.00 -5.95
N MET A 268 -3.26 25.87 -4.65
CA MET A 268 -2.19 25.04 -4.09
C MET A 268 -2.66 23.61 -3.73
N VAL A 269 -3.93 23.30 -3.96
CA VAL A 269 -4.47 21.95 -3.77
C VAL A 269 -4.07 21.07 -4.93
N GLN A 270 -3.50 19.89 -4.64
CA GLN A 270 -3.10 18.89 -5.63
C GLN A 270 -3.90 17.60 -5.46
N ALA A 271 -4.27 16.99 -6.58
CA ALA A 271 -4.96 15.71 -6.59
C ALA A 271 -4.01 14.56 -6.23
N GLY A 272 -4.53 13.56 -5.52
CA GLY A 272 -3.88 12.26 -5.34
C GLY A 272 -4.33 11.22 -6.36
N SER A 273 -3.75 10.02 -6.24
CA SER A 273 -4.02 8.91 -7.17
C SER A 273 -5.48 8.44 -7.14
N LEU A 274 -6.20 8.59 -6.01
CA LEU A 274 -7.65 8.30 -5.94
C LEU A 274 -8.47 9.19 -6.89
N LEU A 275 -8.16 10.49 -6.96
CA LEU A 275 -8.84 11.40 -7.88
C LEU A 275 -8.43 11.17 -9.32
N SER A 276 -7.15 10.90 -9.56
CA SER A 276 -6.63 10.57 -10.90
C SER A 276 -7.25 9.28 -11.45
N ALA A 277 -7.59 8.33 -10.55
CA ALA A 277 -8.25 7.07 -10.90
C ALA A 277 -9.79 7.16 -10.91
N ASN A 278 -10.37 8.32 -10.66
CA ASN A 278 -11.84 8.46 -10.56
C ASN A 278 -12.51 8.10 -11.89
N GLY A 279 -13.53 7.28 -11.85
CA GLY A 279 -14.16 6.65 -13.02
C GLY A 279 -13.40 5.41 -13.54
N GLY A 280 -12.42 4.88 -12.79
CA GLY A 280 -11.59 3.75 -13.19
C GLY A 280 -11.04 2.92 -12.04
N PHE A 281 -9.75 2.60 -12.11
CA PHE A 281 -9.10 1.63 -11.23
C PHE A 281 -7.84 2.22 -10.59
N LEU A 282 -7.73 2.03 -9.26
CA LEU A 282 -6.52 2.32 -8.50
C LEU A 282 -5.94 1.00 -8.00
N ILE A 283 -4.68 0.72 -8.35
CA ILE A 283 -3.97 -0.50 -7.96
C ILE A 283 -2.87 -0.11 -6.98
N MET A 284 -2.79 -0.80 -5.84
CA MET A 284 -1.77 -0.56 -4.80
C MET A 284 -1.32 -1.88 -4.18
N GLU A 285 -0.08 -1.93 -3.70
CA GLU A 285 0.40 -3.03 -2.87
C GLU A 285 -0.05 -2.83 -1.43
N ILE A 286 -0.70 -3.84 -0.85
CA ILE A 286 -1.27 -3.74 0.50
C ILE A 286 -0.19 -3.56 1.57
N ASP A 287 0.97 -4.18 1.41
CA ASP A 287 2.12 -4.01 2.31
C ASP A 287 2.51 -2.54 2.43
N SER A 288 2.63 -1.87 1.28
CA SER A 288 2.97 -0.47 1.21
C SER A 288 1.87 0.42 1.81
N VAL A 289 0.59 0.06 1.62
CA VAL A 289 -0.55 0.76 2.24
C VAL A 289 -0.51 0.63 3.76
N MET A 290 -0.25 -0.58 4.29
CA MET A 290 -0.24 -0.83 5.73
C MET A 290 0.98 -0.22 6.44
N MET A 291 2.11 -0.04 5.74
CA MET A 291 3.30 0.62 6.28
C MET A 291 3.13 2.14 6.45
N ASN A 292 2.17 2.75 5.76
CA ASN A 292 1.93 4.17 5.83
C ASN A 292 0.81 4.50 6.83
N PRO A 293 1.08 5.24 7.91
CA PRO A 293 0.07 5.62 8.88
C PRO A 293 -1.10 6.36 8.22
N TYR A 294 -2.28 6.20 8.76
CA TYR A 294 -3.52 6.84 8.33
C TYR A 294 -4.09 6.45 6.96
N VAL A 295 -3.28 5.86 6.05
CA VAL A 295 -3.74 5.53 4.68
C VAL A 295 -4.85 4.50 4.71
N TRP A 296 -4.70 3.41 5.48
CA TRP A 296 -5.68 2.34 5.55
C TRP A 296 -7.05 2.82 6.06
N GLU A 297 -7.06 3.56 7.16
CA GLU A 297 -8.32 4.07 7.74
C GLU A 297 -8.99 5.12 6.85
N ALA A 298 -8.19 6.03 6.26
CA ALA A 298 -8.69 7.02 5.33
C ALA A 298 -9.26 6.37 4.06
N LEU A 299 -8.60 5.34 3.53
CA LEU A 299 -9.06 4.59 2.36
C LEU A 299 -10.41 3.92 2.64
N LYS A 300 -10.55 3.21 3.76
CA LYS A 300 -11.82 2.60 4.16
C LYS A 300 -12.94 3.62 4.33
N ARG A 301 -12.64 4.76 4.96
CA ARG A 301 -13.60 5.87 5.11
C ARG A 301 -14.07 6.39 3.76
N THR A 302 -13.12 6.70 2.88
CA THR A 302 -13.37 7.26 1.54
C THR A 302 -14.18 6.31 0.65
N LEU A 303 -13.82 5.03 0.60
CA LEU A 303 -14.55 4.03 -0.18
C LEU A 303 -15.98 3.79 0.34
N ARG A 304 -16.17 3.89 1.65
CA ARG A 304 -17.50 3.74 2.26
C ARG A 304 -18.40 4.94 1.99
N THR A 305 -17.86 6.15 2.09
CA THR A 305 -18.62 7.39 1.87
C THR A 305 -18.80 7.71 0.39
N LYS A 306 -17.99 7.11 -0.48
CA LYS A 306 -17.89 7.43 -1.91
C LYS A 306 -17.58 8.90 -2.18
N CYS A 307 -16.91 9.54 -1.25
CA CYS A 307 -16.49 10.93 -1.33
C CYS A 307 -15.06 11.07 -0.79
N LEU A 308 -14.25 11.85 -1.47
CA LEU A 308 -12.93 12.23 -0.99
C LEU A 308 -12.98 13.68 -0.49
N GLN A 309 -12.47 13.90 0.69
CA GLN A 309 -12.13 15.21 1.21
C GLN A 309 -10.62 15.34 1.28
N ILE A 310 -10.04 16.30 0.57
CA ILE A 310 -8.62 16.60 0.66
C ILE A 310 -8.40 17.36 1.95
N GLU A 311 -7.62 16.79 2.86
CA GLU A 311 -7.34 17.34 4.18
C GLU A 311 -5.87 17.13 4.55
N ASP A 312 -5.33 18.00 5.38
CA ASP A 312 -4.02 17.80 5.98
C ASP A 312 -4.10 16.74 7.07
N ILE A 313 -3.03 15.94 7.22
CA ILE A 313 -2.87 15.09 8.40
C ILE A 313 -2.70 16.03 9.60
N PRO A 314 -3.39 15.81 10.72
CA PRO A 314 -3.15 16.56 11.94
C PRO A 314 -1.66 16.40 12.31
N GLU A 315 -0.87 17.44 12.12
CA GLU A 315 0.50 17.45 12.61
C GLU A 315 0.42 17.45 14.14
N GLU A 316 1.16 16.55 14.79
CA GLU A 316 1.31 16.52 16.26
C GLU A 316 1.96 17.80 16.82
N THR A 317 2.36 18.73 15.95
CA THR A 317 2.93 20.02 16.28
C THR A 317 1.81 21.04 16.47
N GLY A 318 1.50 21.36 17.69
CA GLY A 318 0.43 22.22 18.21
C GLY A 318 0.30 23.67 17.69
N PHE A 319 0.57 23.94 16.44
CA PHE A 319 0.26 25.20 15.79
C PHE A 319 -0.99 25.05 14.94
N GLY A 320 -2.11 25.53 15.47
CA GLY A 320 -3.37 25.65 14.75
C GLY A 320 -3.25 26.57 13.55
N THR A 321 -2.89 26.03 12.39
CA THR A 321 -3.02 26.75 11.12
C THR A 321 -4.44 26.58 10.60
N THR A 322 -5.09 27.67 10.20
CA THR A 322 -6.36 27.63 9.47
C THR A 322 -6.14 26.86 8.17
N SER A 323 -6.65 25.62 8.13
CA SER A 323 -6.45 24.74 6.98
C SER A 323 -7.66 24.87 6.04
N LEU A 324 -7.38 24.93 4.73
CA LEU A 324 -8.40 24.82 3.70
C LEU A 324 -9.15 23.49 3.84
N LYS A 325 -10.46 23.53 3.62
CA LYS A 325 -11.34 22.35 3.60
C LYS A 325 -12.15 22.34 2.30
N PRO A 326 -11.56 21.93 1.17
CA PRO A 326 -12.30 21.83 -0.08
C PRO A 326 -13.57 21.00 0.08
N GLU A 327 -14.59 21.31 -0.71
CA GLU A 327 -15.81 20.51 -0.72
C GLU A 327 -15.52 19.04 -1.01
N PRO A 328 -16.24 18.09 -0.37
CA PRO A 328 -16.08 16.67 -0.64
C PRO A 328 -16.33 16.36 -2.13
N ILE A 329 -15.42 15.60 -2.73
CA ILE A 329 -15.46 15.24 -4.14
C ILE A 329 -16.05 13.83 -4.29
N PRO A 330 -17.10 13.64 -5.08
CA PRO A 330 -17.68 12.32 -5.34
C PRO A 330 -16.66 11.39 -6.03
N LEU A 331 -16.58 10.13 -5.57
CA LEU A 331 -15.70 9.11 -6.11
C LEU A 331 -16.48 7.92 -6.64
N ASP A 332 -16.10 7.50 -7.85
CA ASP A 332 -16.50 6.23 -8.46
C ASP A 332 -15.22 5.50 -8.93
N VAL A 333 -14.51 4.90 -7.98
CA VAL A 333 -13.23 4.24 -8.21
C VAL A 333 -13.27 2.80 -7.69
N LYS A 334 -12.69 1.86 -8.45
CA LYS A 334 -12.41 0.51 -7.99
C LYS A 334 -10.97 0.42 -7.51
N VAL A 335 -10.79 0.11 -6.23
CA VAL A 335 -9.47 -0.11 -5.65
C VAL A 335 -9.15 -1.60 -5.70
N ILE A 336 -7.97 -1.92 -6.22
CA ILE A 336 -7.41 -3.25 -6.32
C ILE A 336 -6.18 -3.30 -5.43
N LEU A 337 -6.21 -4.14 -4.40
CA LEU A 337 -5.08 -4.36 -3.52
C LEU A 337 -4.36 -5.64 -3.91
N LEU A 338 -3.05 -5.55 -4.08
CA LEU A 338 -2.16 -6.68 -4.36
C LEU A 338 -1.46 -7.07 -3.06
N GLY A 339 -1.40 -8.35 -2.74
CA GLY A 339 -0.74 -8.80 -1.53
C GLY A 339 -0.62 -10.31 -1.43
N SER A 340 0.06 -10.80 -0.39
CA SER A 340 0.18 -12.21 -0.12
C SER A 340 -1.06 -12.77 0.58
N TYR A 341 -1.19 -14.10 0.57
CA TYR A 341 -2.26 -14.80 1.27
C TYR A 341 -2.23 -14.56 2.78
N GLU A 342 -1.05 -14.54 3.36
CA GLU A 342 -0.85 -14.35 4.79
C GLU A 342 -1.36 -12.97 5.25
N ILE A 343 -1.05 -11.92 4.49
CA ILE A 343 -1.54 -10.56 4.79
C ILE A 343 -3.05 -10.48 4.62
N PHE A 344 -3.59 -11.13 3.58
CA PHE A 344 -5.04 -11.19 3.41
C PHE A 344 -5.73 -11.83 4.62
N GLU A 345 -5.22 -12.96 5.15
CA GLU A 345 -5.79 -13.62 6.32
C GLU A 345 -5.69 -12.75 7.58
N ILE A 346 -4.55 -12.10 7.79
CA ILE A 346 -4.37 -11.19 8.93
C ILE A 346 -5.39 -10.05 8.86
N ILE A 347 -5.52 -9.37 7.73
CA ILE A 347 -6.46 -8.26 7.59
C ILE A 347 -7.90 -8.75 7.74
N GLN A 348 -8.22 -9.91 7.20
CA GLN A 348 -9.56 -10.50 7.29
C GLN A 348 -9.95 -10.84 8.74
N SER A 349 -8.98 -11.29 9.55
CA SER A 349 -9.22 -11.63 10.97
C SER A 349 -9.26 -10.39 11.85
N GLU A 350 -8.40 -9.41 11.62
CA GLU A 350 -8.22 -8.24 12.49
C GLU A 350 -9.15 -7.07 12.13
N ASP A 351 -9.56 -6.93 10.86
CA ASP A 351 -10.41 -5.83 10.40
C ASP A 351 -11.83 -6.30 10.04
N LEU A 352 -12.75 -6.20 11.00
CA LEU A 352 -14.16 -6.57 10.83
C LEU A 352 -14.89 -5.85 9.68
N ARG A 353 -14.34 -4.75 9.18
CA ARG A 353 -14.93 -3.95 8.11
C ARG A 353 -14.37 -4.29 6.74
N PHE A 354 -13.27 -5.00 6.68
CA PHE A 354 -12.59 -5.36 5.43
C PHE A 354 -13.54 -5.99 4.40
N ASN A 355 -14.23 -7.05 4.78
CA ASN A 355 -15.15 -7.79 3.89
C ASN A 355 -16.39 -6.97 3.44
N LYS A 356 -16.69 -5.85 4.11
CA LYS A 356 -17.77 -4.95 3.69
C LYS A 356 -17.36 -4.05 2.54
N ILE A 357 -16.07 -3.76 2.43
CA ILE A 357 -15.48 -2.85 1.43
C ILE A 357 -14.90 -3.66 0.29
N PHE A 358 -14.02 -4.63 0.59
CA PHE A 358 -13.36 -5.50 -0.39
C PHE A 358 -14.09 -6.82 -0.48
N LYS A 359 -15.03 -6.93 -1.41
CA LYS A 359 -15.95 -8.08 -1.53
C LYS A 359 -15.48 -9.15 -2.49
N VAL A 360 -14.52 -8.85 -3.34
CA VAL A 360 -14.01 -9.73 -4.39
C VAL A 360 -12.57 -10.09 -4.06
N ARG A 361 -12.32 -11.39 -3.97
CA ARG A 361 -10.98 -11.94 -3.88
C ARG A 361 -10.64 -12.62 -5.21
N ALA A 362 -9.47 -12.35 -5.75
CA ALA A 362 -8.94 -12.97 -6.95
C ALA A 362 -7.62 -13.65 -6.62
N ASP A 363 -7.65 -14.96 -6.41
CA ASP A 363 -6.48 -15.76 -6.10
C ASP A 363 -5.66 -16.04 -7.36
N PHE A 364 -4.34 -15.86 -7.23
CA PHE A 364 -3.37 -16.31 -8.21
C PHE A 364 -2.73 -17.61 -7.74
N ASP A 365 -2.83 -18.66 -8.54
CA ASP A 365 -2.12 -19.91 -8.29
C ASP A 365 -0.61 -19.70 -8.52
N SER A 366 0.20 -20.57 -7.92
CA SER A 366 1.65 -20.60 -8.11
C SER A 366 2.10 -21.61 -9.18
N GLU A 367 1.19 -22.44 -9.66
CA GLU A 367 1.48 -23.54 -10.58
C GLU A 367 0.34 -23.82 -11.58
N VAL A 368 0.66 -24.43 -12.69
CA VAL A 368 -0.30 -24.88 -13.71
C VAL A 368 0.03 -26.28 -14.17
N ASP A 369 -0.96 -27.02 -14.71
CA ASP A 369 -0.75 -28.33 -15.27
C ASP A 369 0.23 -28.29 -16.45
N ARG A 370 1.18 -29.24 -16.47
CA ARG A 370 2.13 -29.40 -17.55
C ARG A 370 1.47 -30.12 -18.74
N THR A 371 1.03 -29.36 -19.69
CA THR A 371 0.41 -29.83 -20.94
C THR A 371 1.18 -29.29 -22.14
N PRO A 372 1.06 -29.87 -23.35
CA PRO A 372 1.66 -29.30 -24.56
C PRO A 372 1.30 -27.81 -24.76
N ARG A 373 0.07 -27.42 -24.41
CA ARG A 373 -0.42 -26.04 -24.50
C ARG A 373 0.30 -25.13 -23.52
N THR A 374 0.42 -25.51 -22.25
CA THR A 374 1.09 -24.70 -21.23
C THR A 374 2.59 -24.61 -21.47
N ILE A 375 3.25 -25.67 -21.96
CA ILE A 375 4.64 -25.62 -22.41
C ILE A 375 4.82 -24.59 -23.54
N GLN A 376 3.92 -24.60 -24.53
CA GLN A 376 3.96 -23.61 -25.61
C GLN A 376 3.74 -22.17 -25.11
N GLN A 377 2.82 -21.98 -24.16
CA GLN A 377 2.63 -20.68 -23.52
C GLN A 377 3.88 -20.22 -22.75
N TYR A 378 4.55 -21.16 -22.10
CA TYR A 378 5.81 -20.91 -21.40
C TYR A 378 6.93 -20.46 -22.36
N ALA A 379 7.06 -21.13 -23.50
CA ALA A 379 8.00 -20.74 -24.55
C ALA A 379 7.67 -19.33 -25.12
N ARG A 380 6.37 -19.01 -25.31
CA ARG A 380 5.92 -17.67 -25.70
C ARG A 380 6.23 -16.61 -24.65
N PHE A 381 6.06 -16.95 -23.38
CA PHE A 381 6.45 -16.09 -22.27
C PHE A 381 7.95 -15.77 -22.32
N ILE A 382 8.81 -16.78 -22.45
CA ILE A 382 10.27 -16.58 -22.58
C ILE A 382 10.60 -15.68 -23.77
N ALA A 383 9.99 -15.93 -24.94
CA ALA A 383 10.21 -15.11 -26.13
C ALA A 383 9.73 -13.67 -25.97
N ARG A 384 8.64 -13.44 -25.22
CA ARG A 384 8.15 -12.09 -24.90
C ARG A 384 9.14 -11.38 -23.97
N VAL A 385 9.55 -12.02 -22.89
CA VAL A 385 10.52 -11.49 -21.94
C VAL A 385 11.84 -11.12 -22.64
N CYS A 386 12.34 -11.97 -23.55
CA CYS A 386 13.55 -11.65 -24.32
C CYS A 386 13.40 -10.33 -25.12
N ARG A 387 12.22 -10.05 -25.67
CA ARG A 387 11.97 -8.79 -26.40
C ARG A 387 11.82 -7.60 -25.45
N GLU A 388 11.05 -7.73 -24.38
CA GLU A 388 10.77 -6.66 -23.42
C GLU A 388 12.03 -6.24 -22.65
N GLU A 389 12.86 -7.21 -22.27
CA GLU A 389 14.09 -6.99 -21.50
C GLU A 389 15.35 -6.91 -22.38
N SER A 390 15.19 -6.92 -23.71
CA SER A 390 16.32 -6.88 -24.67
C SER A 390 17.35 -7.99 -24.49
N LEU A 391 16.90 -9.21 -24.11
CA LEU A 391 17.73 -10.39 -23.97
C LEU A 391 17.95 -11.08 -25.32
N LEU A 392 19.03 -11.86 -25.44
CA LEU A 392 19.29 -12.73 -26.59
C LEU A 392 18.21 -13.83 -26.70
N PRO A 393 17.82 -14.23 -27.90
CA PRO A 393 16.86 -15.31 -28.08
C PRO A 393 17.41 -16.65 -27.58
N PHE A 394 16.54 -17.45 -26.98
CA PHE A 394 16.88 -18.79 -26.48
C PHE A 394 16.73 -19.84 -27.58
N THR A 395 17.67 -20.78 -27.64
CA THR A 395 17.52 -21.98 -28.48
C THR A 395 16.41 -22.89 -27.94
N PRO A 396 15.81 -23.78 -28.75
CA PRO A 396 14.81 -24.73 -28.28
C PRO A 396 15.27 -25.58 -27.09
N ARG A 397 16.56 -25.97 -27.04
CA ARG A 397 17.16 -26.69 -25.90
C ARG A 397 17.26 -25.80 -24.66
N GLY A 398 17.62 -24.53 -24.82
CA GLY A 398 17.62 -23.56 -23.72
C GLY A 398 16.23 -23.36 -23.15
N VAL A 399 15.21 -23.21 -24.02
CA VAL A 399 13.80 -23.13 -23.58
C VAL A 399 13.37 -24.40 -22.86
N ALA A 400 13.74 -25.59 -23.37
CA ALA A 400 13.39 -26.86 -22.71
C ALA A 400 13.94 -26.93 -21.27
N LEU A 401 15.18 -26.47 -21.05
CA LEU A 401 15.78 -26.45 -19.71
C LEU A 401 15.07 -25.42 -18.79
N MET A 402 14.58 -24.31 -19.33
CA MET A 402 13.80 -23.37 -18.55
C MET A 402 12.42 -23.91 -18.16
N VAL A 403 11.79 -24.72 -19.03
CA VAL A 403 10.58 -25.47 -18.70
C VAL A 403 10.86 -26.48 -17.59
N GLU A 404 11.93 -27.26 -17.72
CA GLU A 404 12.38 -28.21 -16.69
C GLU A 404 12.70 -27.52 -15.36
N TYR A 405 13.26 -26.31 -15.38
CA TYR A 405 13.46 -25.49 -14.19
C TYR A 405 12.13 -25.10 -13.53
N GLY A 406 11.12 -24.70 -14.32
CA GLY A 406 9.78 -24.43 -13.83
C GLY A 406 9.11 -25.64 -13.17
N GLU A 407 9.31 -26.84 -13.71
CA GLU A 407 8.86 -28.12 -13.11
C GLU A 407 9.61 -28.38 -11.78
N LYS A 408 10.93 -28.22 -11.78
CA LYS A 408 11.79 -28.42 -10.61
C LYS A 408 11.41 -27.44 -9.47
N TYR A 409 11.07 -26.21 -9.82
CA TYR A 409 10.73 -25.18 -8.84
C TYR A 409 9.48 -25.54 -8.04
N VAL A 410 8.50 -26.22 -8.67
CA VAL A 410 7.29 -26.75 -7.99
C VAL A 410 7.46 -28.19 -7.49
N SER A 411 8.60 -28.81 -7.76
CA SER A 411 8.90 -30.21 -7.37
C SER A 411 7.80 -31.19 -7.79
N ASN A 412 7.25 -31.01 -9.01
CA ASN A 412 6.23 -31.90 -9.57
C ASN A 412 6.35 -31.96 -11.09
N LYS A 413 6.65 -33.16 -11.63
CA LYS A 413 6.82 -33.39 -13.07
C LYS A 413 5.56 -33.20 -13.92
N HIS A 414 4.39 -33.02 -13.30
CA HIS A 414 3.12 -32.80 -13.98
C HIS A 414 2.67 -31.33 -13.89
N LYS A 415 3.46 -30.46 -13.26
CA LYS A 415 3.14 -29.05 -13.04
C LYS A 415 4.27 -28.14 -13.53
N LEU A 416 3.95 -26.89 -13.82
CA LEU A 416 4.86 -25.80 -14.15
C LEU A 416 4.66 -24.64 -13.22
N SER A 417 5.74 -24.05 -12.73
CA SER A 417 5.63 -22.81 -11.92
C SER A 417 5.19 -21.63 -12.77
N ILE A 418 4.29 -20.83 -12.23
CA ILE A 418 3.94 -19.52 -12.76
C ILE A 418 4.44 -18.37 -11.89
N ARG A 419 5.36 -18.66 -10.98
CA ARG A 419 6.15 -17.66 -10.28
C ARG A 419 7.26 -17.17 -11.21
N PHE A 420 6.98 -16.11 -11.97
CA PHE A 420 7.86 -15.67 -13.04
C PHE A 420 9.10 -14.89 -12.59
N GLY A 421 9.11 -14.33 -11.37
CA GLY A 421 10.27 -13.61 -10.83
C GLY A 421 11.57 -14.42 -10.83
N PRO A 422 11.63 -15.59 -10.15
CA PRO A 422 12.80 -16.49 -10.17
C PRO A 422 13.19 -16.94 -11.58
N ILE A 423 12.21 -17.20 -12.45
CA ILE A 423 12.45 -17.62 -13.83
C ILE A 423 13.12 -16.50 -14.61
N LEU A 424 12.64 -15.26 -14.48
CA LEU A 424 13.25 -14.08 -15.09
C LEU A 424 14.70 -13.88 -14.63
N GLY A 425 14.99 -14.10 -13.35
CA GLY A 425 16.34 -14.06 -12.82
C GLY A 425 17.29 -14.98 -13.58
N ILE A 426 16.90 -16.25 -13.77
CA ILE A 426 17.72 -17.22 -14.53
C ILE A 426 17.82 -16.86 -16.01
N LEU A 427 16.76 -16.35 -16.63
CA LEU A 427 16.82 -15.89 -18.03
C LEU A 427 17.87 -14.78 -18.20
N LYS A 428 17.90 -13.79 -17.32
CA LYS A 428 18.90 -12.70 -17.31
C LYS A 428 20.34 -13.22 -17.08
N GLU A 429 20.51 -14.14 -16.15
CA GLU A 429 21.81 -14.75 -15.90
C GLU A 429 22.31 -15.58 -17.09
N ALA A 430 21.43 -16.35 -17.74
CA ALA A 430 21.78 -17.12 -18.92
C ALA A 430 22.16 -16.22 -20.12
N ASP A 431 21.45 -15.09 -20.28
CA ASP A 431 21.80 -14.07 -21.27
C ASP A 431 23.17 -13.46 -21.00
N TYR A 432 23.48 -13.12 -19.74
CA TYR A 432 24.80 -12.62 -19.36
C TYR A 432 25.92 -13.59 -19.81
N TRP A 433 25.77 -14.90 -19.55
CA TRP A 433 26.77 -15.91 -19.96
C TRP A 433 26.86 -16.08 -21.47
N ALA A 434 25.73 -15.97 -22.17
CA ALA A 434 25.73 -16.01 -23.63
C ALA A 434 26.47 -14.80 -24.22
N ARG A 435 26.21 -13.59 -23.73
CA ARG A 435 26.93 -12.37 -24.16
C ARG A 435 28.44 -12.46 -23.84
N LYS A 436 28.80 -12.93 -22.64
CA LYS A 436 30.20 -13.10 -22.22
C LYS A 436 30.95 -14.07 -23.10
N SER A 437 30.27 -15.06 -23.69
CA SER A 437 30.83 -15.99 -24.66
C SER A 437 30.71 -15.53 -26.12
N ASN A 438 30.29 -14.28 -26.38
CA ASN A 438 30.01 -13.72 -27.71
C ASN A 438 29.02 -14.56 -28.55
N ALA A 439 28.09 -15.26 -27.87
CA ALA A 439 27.07 -16.04 -28.55
C ALA A 439 25.93 -15.13 -29.08
N ARG A 440 25.30 -15.53 -30.18
CA ARG A 440 24.12 -14.84 -30.73
C ARG A 440 22.78 -15.30 -30.13
N GLN A 441 22.80 -16.44 -29.42
CA GLN A 441 21.65 -17.07 -28.83
C GLN A 441 22.03 -17.71 -27.49
N VAL A 442 21.07 -17.76 -26.55
CA VAL A 442 21.25 -18.49 -25.30
C VAL A 442 21.03 -19.97 -25.53
N THR A 443 22.05 -20.78 -25.30
CA THR A 443 22.01 -22.23 -25.44
C THR A 443 21.78 -22.92 -24.10
N ASP A 444 21.52 -24.24 -24.12
CA ASP A 444 21.46 -25.11 -22.94
C ASP A 444 22.70 -24.98 -22.04
N LYS A 445 23.90 -24.82 -22.61
CA LYS A 445 25.15 -24.66 -21.84
C LYS A 445 25.11 -23.38 -20.99
N HIS A 446 24.59 -22.28 -21.54
CA HIS A 446 24.47 -20.99 -20.82
C HIS A 446 23.45 -21.07 -19.69
N VAL A 447 22.31 -21.75 -19.92
CA VAL A 447 21.30 -22.00 -18.90
C VAL A 447 21.85 -22.86 -17.76
N ILE A 448 22.58 -23.96 -18.09
CA ILE A 448 23.22 -24.81 -17.07
C ILE A 448 24.26 -24.01 -16.28
N LYS A 449 25.03 -23.16 -16.95
CA LYS A 449 26.02 -22.31 -16.28
C LYS A 449 25.32 -21.35 -15.31
N ALA A 450 24.22 -20.70 -15.72
CA ALA A 450 23.42 -19.84 -14.87
C ALA A 450 22.91 -20.59 -13.63
N PHE A 451 22.37 -21.80 -13.78
CA PHE A 451 21.93 -22.62 -12.64
C PHE A 451 23.04 -22.92 -11.66
N ASN A 452 24.22 -23.32 -12.18
CA ASN A 452 25.37 -23.66 -11.35
C ASN A 452 25.92 -22.46 -10.59
N ASP A 453 25.98 -21.30 -11.22
CA ASP A 453 26.49 -20.08 -10.59
C ASP A 453 25.45 -19.48 -9.62
N HIS A 454 24.17 -19.59 -9.94
CA HIS A 454 23.10 -19.25 -8.99
C HIS A 454 23.23 -20.09 -7.71
N ARG A 455 23.37 -21.42 -7.86
CA ARG A 455 23.60 -22.31 -6.71
C ARG A 455 24.89 -21.95 -5.96
N PHE A 456 26.00 -21.74 -6.66
CA PHE A 456 27.29 -21.42 -6.06
C PHE A 456 27.24 -20.18 -5.15
N ARG A 457 26.49 -19.19 -5.53
CA ARG A 457 26.31 -17.97 -4.69
C ARG A 457 25.59 -18.21 -3.37
N HIS A 458 24.81 -19.27 -3.26
CA HIS A 458 23.97 -19.56 -2.10
C HIS A 458 24.39 -20.78 -1.30
N ASN A 459 25.32 -21.61 -1.80
CA ASN A 459 25.61 -22.91 -1.23
C ASN A 459 26.78 -22.95 -0.23
N LEU A 460 27.26 -21.82 0.25
CA LEU A 460 28.38 -21.77 1.20
C LEU A 460 28.11 -22.63 2.44
N TYR A 461 26.91 -22.50 3.01
CA TYR A 461 26.52 -23.26 4.20
C TYR A 461 26.43 -24.78 3.91
N GLU A 462 25.83 -25.16 2.78
CA GLU A 462 25.85 -26.55 2.28
C GLU A 462 27.26 -27.09 2.18
N HIS A 463 28.18 -26.32 1.60
CA HIS A 463 29.59 -26.71 1.46
C HIS A 463 30.28 -26.93 2.81
N LYS A 464 30.08 -26.03 3.77
CA LYS A 464 30.62 -26.18 5.13
C LYS A 464 30.08 -27.41 5.85
N MET A 465 28.80 -27.72 5.65
CA MET A 465 28.20 -28.94 6.19
C MET A 465 28.83 -30.19 5.57
N HIS A 466 29.13 -30.18 4.27
CA HIS A 466 29.81 -31.28 3.61
C HIS A 466 31.24 -31.49 4.14
N GLU A 467 32.00 -30.43 4.40
CA GLU A 467 33.32 -30.54 5.07
C GLU A 467 33.17 -31.27 6.41
N SER A 468 32.14 -30.93 7.22
CA SER A 468 31.91 -31.59 8.53
C SER A 468 31.54 -33.09 8.43
N TYR A 469 30.97 -33.53 7.31
CA TYR A 469 30.76 -34.98 7.05
C TYR A 469 32.03 -35.68 6.64
N LEU A 470 32.91 -35.01 5.90
CA LEU A 470 34.17 -35.60 5.40
C LEU A 470 35.21 -35.80 6.51
N ASP A 471 35.34 -34.82 7.39
CA ASP A 471 36.26 -34.85 8.52
C ASP A 471 35.69 -35.62 9.75
N ASN A 472 34.47 -36.14 9.62
CA ASN A 472 33.71 -36.85 10.67
C ASN A 472 33.37 -36.00 11.92
N THR A 473 33.43 -34.66 11.83
CA THR A 473 32.88 -33.78 12.87
C THR A 473 31.39 -34.08 13.05
N ILE A 474 30.67 -34.32 11.93
CA ILE A 474 29.32 -34.89 11.96
C ILE A 474 29.40 -36.35 11.46
N MET A 475 29.00 -37.26 12.32
CA MET A 475 29.08 -38.69 12.07
C MET A 475 27.96 -39.19 11.16
N ILE A 476 28.30 -39.57 9.93
CA ILE A 476 27.40 -40.23 8.97
C ILE A 476 28.12 -41.41 8.33
N ASP A 477 27.57 -42.63 8.48
CA ASP A 477 28.05 -43.82 7.84
C ASP A 477 27.31 -44.07 6.53
N VAL A 478 28.06 -44.26 5.45
CA VAL A 478 27.48 -44.57 4.11
C VAL A 478 27.85 -45.98 3.64
N LYS A 479 28.39 -46.82 4.53
CA LYS A 479 28.79 -48.19 4.31
C LYS A 479 28.61 -49.01 5.58
N GLY A 480 28.57 -50.34 5.45
CA GLY A 480 28.41 -51.26 6.59
C GLY A 480 26.96 -51.44 7.01
N ALA A 481 26.77 -52.06 8.16
CA ALA A 481 25.47 -52.32 8.76
C ALA A 481 25.56 -52.24 10.29
N VAL A 482 24.62 -51.55 10.93
CA VAL A 482 24.59 -51.29 12.39
C VAL A 482 23.19 -51.54 12.93
N ILE A 483 23.09 -52.09 14.15
CA ILE A 483 21.84 -52.32 14.84
C ILE A 483 21.35 -51.00 15.45
N GLY A 484 20.07 -50.69 15.31
CA GLY A 484 19.45 -49.52 15.94
C GLY A 484 19.89 -48.16 15.35
N GLN A 485 20.56 -48.13 14.19
CA GLN A 485 21.05 -46.90 13.58
C GLN A 485 20.55 -46.77 12.12
N VAL A 486 20.05 -45.61 11.73
CA VAL A 486 19.54 -45.28 10.37
C VAL A 486 19.91 -43.86 10.00
N ASN A 487 20.21 -43.60 8.72
CA ASN A 487 20.36 -42.25 8.19
C ASN A 487 18.99 -41.66 7.81
N ALA A 488 18.56 -40.63 8.53
CA ALA A 488 17.42 -39.80 8.20
C ALA A 488 17.82 -38.68 7.22
N LEU A 489 16.81 -38.06 6.60
CA LEU A 489 17.02 -36.94 5.68
C LEU A 489 16.18 -35.74 6.13
N ALA A 490 16.86 -34.69 6.53
CA ALA A 490 16.29 -33.38 6.82
C ALA A 490 16.55 -32.41 5.66
N VAL A 491 15.87 -31.27 5.66
CA VAL A 491 16.12 -30.15 4.73
C VAL A 491 16.45 -28.92 5.56
N TYR A 492 17.47 -28.22 5.11
CA TYR A 492 17.83 -26.93 5.63
C TYR A 492 17.52 -25.84 4.61
N GLN A 493 16.85 -24.78 5.02
CA GLN A 493 16.43 -23.68 4.15
C GLN A 493 17.01 -22.36 4.64
N ILE A 494 17.65 -21.62 3.71
CA ILE A 494 18.18 -20.28 3.95
C ILE A 494 17.60 -19.36 2.86
N GLY A 495 16.62 -18.56 3.23
CA GLY A 495 15.87 -17.78 2.25
C GLY A 495 15.21 -18.69 1.20
N GLU A 496 15.51 -18.49 -0.07
CA GLU A 496 14.99 -19.32 -1.17
C GLU A 496 15.86 -20.57 -1.48
N PHE A 497 17.04 -20.69 -0.86
CA PHE A 497 17.93 -21.82 -1.08
C PHE A 497 17.67 -22.94 -0.07
N ALA A 498 17.39 -24.13 -0.57
CA ALA A 498 17.16 -25.31 0.26
C ALA A 498 18.05 -26.47 -0.20
N PHE A 499 18.64 -27.20 0.75
CA PHE A 499 19.43 -28.38 0.50
C PHE A 499 19.17 -29.50 1.50
N GLY A 500 19.39 -30.74 1.07
CA GLY A 500 19.21 -31.92 1.90
C GLY A 500 20.38 -32.16 2.83
N ARG A 501 20.07 -32.57 4.07
CA ARG A 501 21.03 -32.88 5.12
C ARG A 501 20.76 -34.30 5.66
N PRO A 502 21.66 -35.27 5.52
CA PRO A 502 21.54 -36.52 6.28
C PRO A 502 21.82 -36.29 7.76
N ALA A 503 21.08 -36.98 8.61
CA ALA A 503 21.27 -37.01 10.06
C ALA A 503 21.20 -38.46 10.54
N ARG A 504 22.08 -38.82 11.50
CA ARG A 504 22.05 -40.15 12.11
C ARG A 504 20.94 -40.20 13.15
N ILE A 505 20.05 -41.19 13.08
CA ILE A 505 19.13 -41.57 14.14
C ILE A 505 19.60 -42.82 14.80
N THR A 506 19.58 -42.85 16.13
CA THR A 506 19.82 -44.06 16.92
C THR A 506 18.61 -44.35 17.82
N ALA A 507 18.37 -45.65 18.00
CA ALA A 507 17.34 -46.15 18.94
C ALA A 507 17.92 -47.25 19.82
N GLU A 508 17.87 -47.03 21.12
CA GLU A 508 18.23 -48.03 22.11
C GLU A 508 17.00 -48.59 22.80
N THR A 509 16.94 -49.89 22.92
CA THR A 509 15.81 -50.59 23.52
C THR A 509 16.24 -51.43 24.70
N TYR A 510 15.55 -51.27 25.83
CA TYR A 510 15.81 -51.95 27.08
C TYR A 510 14.52 -52.26 27.83
N MET A 511 14.64 -53.13 28.86
CA MET A 511 13.52 -53.49 29.69
C MET A 511 13.07 -52.30 30.54
N GLY A 512 11.78 -51.96 30.48
CA GLY A 512 11.23 -50.79 31.17
C GLY A 512 9.73 -50.65 31.00
N LYS A 513 9.18 -49.52 31.40
CA LYS A 513 7.74 -49.23 31.31
C LYS A 513 7.43 -47.86 30.65
N GLN A 514 8.45 -47.11 30.26
CA GLN A 514 8.29 -45.77 29.79
C GLN A 514 7.74 -45.68 28.34
N GLY A 515 7.77 -46.79 27.58
CA GLY A 515 7.45 -46.76 26.15
C GLY A 515 8.50 -46.02 25.34
N VAL A 516 8.08 -45.26 24.34
CA VAL A 516 8.97 -44.49 23.47
C VAL A 516 9.29 -43.13 24.14
N VAL A 517 10.55 -42.89 24.43
CA VAL A 517 11.11 -41.62 24.89
C VAL A 517 11.88 -41.00 23.77
N ASN A 518 11.44 -39.86 23.29
CA ASN A 518 12.13 -39.08 22.28
C ASN A 518 12.97 -38.01 22.98
N ILE A 519 14.29 -38.06 22.81
CA ILE A 519 15.22 -37.17 23.49
C ILE A 519 15.02 -35.72 23.09
N GLU A 520 14.75 -35.44 21.81
CA GLU A 520 14.51 -34.08 21.32
C GLU A 520 13.28 -33.46 22.00
N ARG A 521 12.21 -34.23 22.22
CA ARG A 521 11.02 -33.76 22.94
C ARG A 521 11.31 -33.46 24.40
N GLU A 522 12.00 -34.35 25.07
CA GLU A 522 12.36 -34.17 26.51
C GLU A 522 13.37 -33.02 26.71
N ALA A 523 14.16 -32.71 25.67
CA ALA A 523 15.11 -31.59 25.66
C ALA A 523 14.52 -30.28 25.06
N GLU A 524 13.21 -30.24 24.75
CA GLU A 524 12.53 -29.07 24.10
C GLU A 524 13.16 -28.64 22.77
N LEU A 525 13.73 -29.59 22.02
CA LEU A 525 14.32 -29.39 20.70
C LEU A 525 13.42 -29.90 19.58
N SER A 526 12.20 -30.35 19.86
CA SER A 526 11.22 -30.83 18.87
C SER A 526 10.05 -29.90 18.70
N GLY A 527 9.57 -29.76 17.45
CA GLY A 527 8.32 -29.08 17.14
C GLY A 527 7.10 -30.02 17.25
N SER A 528 5.91 -29.44 17.36
CA SER A 528 4.66 -30.17 17.57
C SER A 528 4.34 -31.20 16.49
N THR A 529 4.76 -30.98 15.25
CA THR A 529 4.55 -31.92 14.12
C THR A 529 5.43 -33.16 14.28
N HIS A 530 6.67 -33.00 14.76
CA HIS A 530 7.57 -34.10 15.06
C HIS A 530 7.04 -34.93 16.25
N ASP A 531 6.63 -34.29 17.33
CA ASP A 531 6.03 -34.95 18.49
C ASP A 531 4.81 -35.80 18.13
N LYS A 532 3.95 -35.26 17.25
CA LYS A 532 2.84 -36.01 16.68
C LYS A 532 3.31 -37.28 15.94
N GLY A 533 4.39 -37.18 15.17
CA GLY A 533 5.02 -38.32 14.47
C GLY A 533 5.43 -39.41 15.46
N VAL A 534 6.10 -39.04 16.56
CA VAL A 534 6.54 -39.99 17.61
C VAL A 534 5.35 -40.68 18.30
N LEU A 535 4.28 -39.96 18.56
CA LEU A 535 3.04 -40.55 19.11
C LEU A 535 2.39 -41.55 18.13
N ILE A 536 2.40 -41.25 16.85
CA ILE A 536 1.86 -42.12 15.80
C ILE A 536 2.66 -43.42 15.68
N LEU A 537 4.01 -43.35 15.67
CA LEU A 537 4.85 -44.56 15.62
C LEU A 537 4.66 -45.42 16.86
N SER A 538 4.47 -44.81 18.04
CA SER A 538 4.13 -45.54 19.29
C SER A 538 2.83 -46.31 19.15
N GLY A 539 1.80 -45.66 18.52
CA GLY A 539 0.53 -46.32 18.18
C GLY A 539 0.67 -47.51 17.24
N TYR A 540 1.56 -47.38 16.22
CA TYR A 540 1.88 -48.50 15.30
C TYR A 540 2.53 -49.66 16.02
N LEU A 541 3.50 -49.42 16.89
CA LEU A 541 4.16 -50.46 17.72
C LEU A 541 3.14 -51.18 18.60
N GLY A 542 2.29 -50.43 19.27
CA GLY A 542 1.21 -50.99 20.13
C GLY A 542 0.25 -51.87 19.31
N ARG A 543 -0.22 -51.38 18.15
CA ARG A 543 -1.09 -52.15 17.27
C ARG A 543 -0.44 -53.45 16.76
N THR A 544 0.85 -53.39 16.43
CA THR A 544 1.54 -54.51 15.76
C THR A 544 2.00 -55.57 16.79
N PHE A 545 2.46 -55.16 17.96
CA PHE A 545 3.17 -56.06 18.90
C PHE A 545 2.51 -56.20 20.29
N ALA A 546 1.55 -55.32 20.66
CA ALA A 546 0.93 -55.31 21.99
C ALA A 546 -0.50 -55.86 22.05
N GLN A 547 -0.89 -56.71 21.10
CA GLN A 547 -2.26 -57.22 21.04
C GLN A 547 -2.57 -58.30 22.12
N GLN A 548 -1.54 -58.98 22.59
CA GLN A 548 -1.71 -60.06 23.59
C GLN A 548 -1.15 -59.65 24.94
N HIS A 549 -0.15 -58.80 24.97
CA HIS A 549 0.54 -58.33 26.19
C HIS A 549 0.94 -56.89 26.05
N PRO A 550 0.99 -56.11 27.15
CA PRO A 550 1.50 -54.71 27.07
C PRO A 550 2.97 -54.68 26.67
N LEU A 551 3.37 -53.59 26.05
CA LEU A 551 4.79 -53.35 25.74
C LEU A 551 5.57 -53.05 27.02
N SER A 552 6.31 -54.05 27.52
CA SER A 552 7.15 -53.93 28.73
C SER A 552 8.60 -53.56 28.32
N LEU A 553 8.75 -52.37 27.72
CA LEU A 553 10.02 -51.87 27.26
C LEU A 553 10.12 -50.35 27.41
N SER A 554 11.32 -49.86 27.43
CA SER A 554 11.67 -48.46 27.21
C SER A 554 12.51 -48.35 25.95
N ILE A 555 12.23 -47.33 25.17
CA ILE A 555 12.91 -47.03 23.90
C ILE A 555 13.40 -45.61 24.01
N SER A 556 14.69 -45.37 23.81
CA SER A 556 15.28 -44.06 23.68
C SER A 556 15.62 -43.82 22.22
N ILE A 557 15.13 -42.73 21.66
CA ILE A 557 15.39 -42.32 20.25
C ILE A 557 16.02 -40.96 20.28
N THR A 558 17.01 -40.75 19.42
CA THR A 558 17.61 -39.42 19.19
C THR A 558 18.14 -39.23 17.77
N PHE A 559 18.14 -37.96 17.35
CA PHE A 559 18.92 -37.49 16.22
C PHE A 559 20.31 -37.11 16.72
N GLU A 560 21.28 -37.94 16.48
CA GLU A 560 22.66 -37.70 16.88
C GLU A 560 23.16 -36.36 16.31
N GLN A 561 23.82 -35.56 17.12
CA GLN A 561 24.44 -34.29 16.73
C GLN A 561 23.48 -33.28 16.07
N SER A 562 22.21 -33.29 16.46
CA SER A 562 21.24 -32.30 16.05
C SER A 562 20.96 -31.36 17.22
N TYR A 563 21.62 -30.21 17.24
CA TYR A 563 21.52 -29.20 18.30
C TYR A 563 20.58 -28.04 17.96
N TYR A 564 20.02 -28.08 16.76
CA TYR A 564 18.99 -27.15 16.29
C TYR A 564 17.65 -27.86 16.32
N GLY A 565 16.57 -27.12 16.55
CA GLY A 565 15.24 -27.69 16.61
C GLY A 565 14.87 -28.52 15.39
N ILE A 566 14.18 -29.66 15.61
CA ILE A 566 13.65 -30.53 14.58
C ILE A 566 12.14 -30.38 14.54
N ASP A 567 11.56 -30.17 13.37
CA ASP A 567 10.11 -30.22 13.18
C ASP A 567 9.75 -31.01 11.92
N GLY A 568 8.50 -31.46 11.85
CA GLY A 568 7.98 -32.30 10.79
C GLY A 568 8.03 -33.79 11.09
N ASP A 569 7.05 -34.52 10.57
CA ASP A 569 6.85 -35.96 10.77
C ASP A 569 7.59 -36.85 9.73
N SER A 570 8.35 -36.22 8.81
CA SER A 570 8.97 -36.89 7.66
C SER A 570 10.08 -37.89 8.02
N ALA A 571 10.48 -37.94 9.27
CA ALA A 571 11.48 -38.90 9.80
C ALA A 571 10.82 -40.05 10.60
N SER A 572 9.53 -40.04 10.85
CA SER A 572 8.86 -41.00 11.72
C SER A 572 8.99 -42.46 11.23
N SER A 573 9.06 -42.72 9.93
CA SER A 573 9.39 -44.05 9.41
C SER A 573 10.83 -44.44 9.68
N THR A 574 11.77 -43.49 9.63
CA THR A 574 13.20 -43.72 9.92
C THR A 574 13.40 -44.08 11.38
N GLU A 575 12.79 -43.34 12.29
CA GLU A 575 12.79 -43.62 13.74
C GLU A 575 12.20 -45.02 14.01
N LEU A 576 11.08 -45.34 13.37
CA LEU A 576 10.46 -46.65 13.51
C LEU A 576 11.38 -47.80 13.04
N TYR A 577 12.12 -47.64 11.94
CA TYR A 577 13.07 -48.64 11.47
C TYR A 577 14.23 -48.82 12.46
N ALA A 578 14.74 -47.73 13.05
CA ALA A 578 15.75 -47.81 14.07
C ALA A 578 15.28 -48.62 15.32
N ILE A 579 14.06 -48.36 15.75
CA ILE A 579 13.41 -49.11 16.87
C ILE A 579 13.27 -50.60 16.53
N ILE A 580 12.71 -50.89 15.35
CA ILE A 580 12.50 -52.29 14.92
C ILE A 580 13.83 -53.02 14.82
N SER A 581 14.88 -52.39 14.31
CA SER A 581 16.23 -52.96 14.23
C SER A 581 16.81 -53.25 15.60
N SER A 582 16.73 -52.29 16.55
CA SER A 582 17.19 -52.44 17.91
C SER A 582 16.47 -53.59 18.66
N LEU A 583 15.16 -53.67 18.50
CA LEU A 583 14.36 -54.74 19.09
C LEU A 583 14.63 -56.09 18.47
N ALA A 584 14.75 -56.15 17.15
CA ALA A 584 15.05 -57.40 16.42
C ALA A 584 16.47 -57.90 16.61
N GLY A 585 17.40 -57.00 16.96
CA GLY A 585 18.85 -57.28 16.95
C GLY A 585 19.39 -57.53 15.53
N ILE A 586 18.75 -56.96 14.52
CA ILE A 586 19.10 -57.14 13.09
C ILE A 586 19.69 -55.83 12.56
N PRO A 587 20.91 -55.84 12.01
CA PRO A 587 21.56 -54.60 11.55
C PRO A 587 20.93 -54.05 10.28
N ILE A 588 20.92 -52.70 10.17
CA ILE A 588 20.46 -51.93 9.03
C ILE A 588 21.66 -51.48 8.17
N LYS A 589 21.53 -51.59 6.85
CA LYS A 589 22.49 -51.12 5.87
C LYS A 589 22.65 -49.60 5.92
N GLN A 590 23.82 -49.13 6.35
CA GLN A 590 24.09 -47.68 6.51
C GLN A 590 24.27 -46.92 5.18
N GLY A 591 24.45 -47.62 4.08
CA GLY A 591 24.44 -47.03 2.74
C GLY A 591 23.04 -46.60 2.24
N ILE A 592 21.98 -46.87 2.98
CA ILE A 592 20.62 -46.54 2.60
C ILE A 592 20.06 -45.56 3.59
N ALA A 593 19.76 -44.33 3.12
CA ALA A 593 19.02 -43.32 3.91
C ALA A 593 17.52 -43.45 3.71
N VAL A 594 16.76 -42.93 4.66
CA VAL A 594 15.32 -43.07 4.66
C VAL A 594 14.64 -41.71 4.86
N THR A 595 13.54 -41.48 4.17
CA THR A 595 12.59 -40.41 4.50
C THR A 595 11.16 -40.90 4.21
N GLY A 596 10.24 -40.54 5.08
CA GLY A 596 8.84 -40.91 4.97
C GLY A 596 8.10 -40.68 6.28
N SER A 597 6.90 -40.17 6.22
CA SER A 597 5.96 -40.18 7.37
C SER A 597 5.25 -41.54 7.43
N VAL A 598 4.94 -42.00 8.62
CA VAL A 598 4.18 -43.26 8.82
C VAL A 598 2.89 -42.98 9.56
N ASN A 599 1.82 -43.69 9.21
CA ASN A 599 0.59 -43.67 9.96
C ASN A 599 0.46 -44.89 10.91
N GLN A 600 -0.51 -44.87 11.82
CA GLN A 600 -0.72 -45.94 12.80
C GLN A 600 -1.00 -47.31 12.17
N LYS A 601 -1.31 -47.39 10.86
CA LYS A 601 -1.55 -48.63 10.11
C LYS A 601 -0.31 -49.16 9.40
N GLY A 602 0.83 -48.43 9.48
CA GLY A 602 2.08 -48.81 8.85
C GLY A 602 2.19 -48.40 7.38
N GLN A 603 1.30 -47.51 6.92
CA GLN A 603 1.38 -46.95 5.56
C GLN A 603 2.37 -45.80 5.55
N ILE A 604 3.23 -45.73 4.54
CA ILE A 604 4.19 -44.67 4.36
C ILE A 604 3.56 -43.54 3.55
N GLN A 605 3.60 -42.35 4.08
CA GLN A 605 2.95 -41.15 3.55
C GLN A 605 3.96 -40.21 2.88
N ALA A 606 3.48 -39.39 1.91
CA ALA A 606 4.29 -38.41 1.20
C ALA A 606 4.88 -37.36 2.11
N ILE A 607 6.05 -36.85 1.71
CA ILE A 607 6.81 -35.80 2.43
C ILE A 607 7.19 -34.68 1.49
N GLY A 608 7.58 -33.54 2.06
CA GLY A 608 8.08 -32.39 1.31
C GLY A 608 9.57 -32.51 0.95
N ASN A 609 9.97 -31.74 -0.05
CA ASN A 609 11.37 -31.53 -0.44
C ASN A 609 12.16 -32.84 -0.74
N VAL A 610 11.51 -33.84 -1.35
CA VAL A 610 12.11 -35.14 -1.63
C VAL A 610 13.36 -35.02 -2.51
N ASN A 611 13.39 -34.07 -3.46
CA ASN A 611 14.53 -33.88 -4.35
C ASN A 611 15.78 -33.45 -3.57
N GLN A 612 15.65 -32.44 -2.71
CA GLN A 612 16.76 -31.97 -1.89
C GLN A 612 17.27 -33.06 -0.96
N LYS A 613 16.37 -33.84 -0.35
CA LYS A 613 16.73 -34.97 0.53
C LYS A 613 17.56 -36.03 -0.21
N VAL A 614 17.12 -36.45 -1.42
CA VAL A 614 17.82 -37.43 -2.23
C VAL A 614 19.17 -36.90 -2.72
N GLU A 615 19.17 -35.65 -3.24
CA GLU A 615 20.38 -34.99 -3.73
C GLU A 615 21.43 -34.79 -2.63
N GLY A 616 21.02 -34.37 -1.42
CA GLY A 616 21.92 -34.18 -0.29
C GLY A 616 22.61 -35.46 0.17
N PHE A 617 21.90 -36.58 0.27
CA PHE A 617 22.51 -37.86 0.63
C PHE A 617 23.42 -38.39 -0.50
N PHE A 618 23.02 -38.21 -1.75
CA PHE A 618 23.85 -38.59 -2.91
C PHE A 618 25.20 -37.87 -2.90
N GLU A 619 25.24 -36.55 -2.65
CA GLU A 619 26.49 -35.78 -2.58
C GLU A 619 27.40 -36.30 -1.46
N VAL A 620 26.87 -36.57 -0.26
CA VAL A 620 27.65 -37.16 0.84
C VAL A 620 28.18 -38.55 0.47
N CYS A 621 27.37 -39.39 -0.18
CA CYS A 621 27.83 -40.70 -0.68
C CYS A 621 28.94 -40.58 -1.75
N LYS A 622 28.84 -39.58 -2.64
CA LYS A 622 29.81 -39.27 -3.66
C LYS A 622 31.17 -38.90 -3.05
N GLU A 623 31.17 -38.01 -2.08
CA GLU A 623 32.35 -37.52 -1.40
C GLU A 623 33.01 -38.60 -0.54
N LYS A 624 32.23 -39.42 0.21
CA LYS A 624 32.75 -40.56 0.99
C LYS A 624 33.02 -41.83 0.16
N GLY A 625 32.78 -41.79 -1.16
CA GLY A 625 33.03 -42.86 -2.12
C GLY A 625 31.80 -43.71 -2.39
N ILE A 626 31.31 -43.61 -3.65
CA ILE A 626 30.18 -44.40 -4.16
C ILE A 626 30.59 -45.88 -4.33
N THR A 627 29.81 -46.79 -3.72
CA THR A 627 30.05 -48.24 -3.77
C THR A 627 29.11 -48.98 -4.70
N GLY A 628 28.07 -48.35 -5.22
CA GLY A 628 26.99 -48.99 -5.99
C GLY A 628 25.94 -49.70 -5.12
N ARG A 629 26.02 -49.57 -3.77
CA ARG A 629 25.05 -50.14 -2.83
C ARG A 629 24.30 -49.07 -2.05
N GLN A 630 24.63 -47.80 -2.28
CA GLN A 630 23.99 -46.68 -1.66
C GLN A 630 22.67 -46.33 -2.34
N GLY A 631 21.74 -45.76 -1.55
CA GLY A 631 20.46 -45.32 -2.06
C GLY A 631 19.62 -44.64 -1.03
N VAL A 632 18.42 -44.26 -1.44
CA VAL A 632 17.42 -43.60 -0.57
C VAL A 632 16.07 -44.33 -0.68
N ILE A 633 15.45 -44.58 0.45
CA ILE A 633 14.07 -45.03 0.55
C ILE A 633 13.17 -43.78 0.59
N ILE A 634 12.17 -43.72 -0.29
CA ILE A 634 11.18 -42.65 -0.39
C ILE A 634 9.76 -43.20 -0.39
N PRO A 635 8.76 -42.43 0.04
CA PRO A 635 7.37 -42.82 -0.13
C PRO A 635 7.00 -43.02 -1.60
N ALA A 636 6.20 -44.05 -1.92
CA ALA A 636 5.74 -44.33 -3.28
C ALA A 636 4.95 -43.13 -3.88
N ALA A 637 4.21 -42.41 -3.05
CA ALA A 637 3.47 -41.22 -3.46
C ALA A 637 4.39 -40.07 -3.93
N ASN A 638 5.65 -40.01 -3.50
CA ASN A 638 6.60 -38.97 -3.90
C ASN A 638 7.32 -39.24 -5.24
N VAL A 639 7.06 -40.36 -5.90
CA VAL A 639 7.67 -40.66 -7.22
C VAL A 639 7.30 -39.60 -8.26
N GLN A 640 6.11 -39.05 -8.19
CA GLN A 640 5.67 -37.95 -9.07
C GLN A 640 6.42 -36.63 -8.84
N ASN A 641 7.03 -36.48 -7.67
CA ASN A 641 7.74 -35.24 -7.25
C ASN A 641 9.24 -35.27 -7.60
N LEU A 642 9.76 -36.40 -8.13
CA LEU A 642 11.17 -36.54 -8.42
C LEU A 642 11.58 -35.74 -9.65
N MET A 643 12.40 -34.69 -9.40
CA MET A 643 13.02 -33.81 -10.39
C MET A 643 14.50 -33.62 -10.04
N LEU A 644 15.26 -34.72 -10.09
CA LEU A 644 16.64 -34.80 -9.60
C LEU A 644 17.64 -34.16 -10.56
N LYS A 645 18.80 -33.76 -10.02
CA LYS A 645 19.95 -33.36 -10.82
C LYS A 645 20.37 -34.46 -11.78
N LYS A 646 20.88 -34.05 -12.96
CA LYS A 646 21.35 -34.96 -14.00
C LYS A 646 22.38 -35.97 -13.47
N GLU A 647 23.27 -35.53 -12.59
CA GLU A 647 24.31 -36.39 -12.00
C GLU A 647 23.72 -37.56 -11.19
N VAL A 648 22.66 -37.31 -10.40
CA VAL A 648 21.94 -38.35 -9.66
C VAL A 648 21.27 -39.32 -10.63
N ILE A 649 20.57 -38.77 -11.65
CA ILE A 649 19.90 -39.59 -12.68
C ILE A 649 20.92 -40.49 -13.40
N ASP A 650 22.07 -39.97 -13.78
CA ASP A 650 23.13 -40.72 -14.45
C ASP A 650 23.72 -41.81 -13.54
N ALA A 651 23.85 -41.52 -12.24
CA ALA A 651 24.30 -42.51 -11.25
C ALA A 651 23.28 -43.63 -11.07
N VAL A 652 22.00 -43.33 -11.05
CA VAL A 652 20.92 -44.34 -10.98
C VAL A 652 20.86 -45.16 -12.23
N LYS A 653 20.95 -44.58 -13.44
CA LYS A 653 21.02 -45.32 -14.71
C LYS A 653 22.21 -46.28 -14.76
N LYS A 654 23.38 -45.88 -14.22
CA LYS A 654 24.57 -46.69 -14.12
C LYS A 654 24.58 -47.69 -12.96
N LYS A 655 23.45 -47.81 -12.22
CA LYS A 655 23.32 -48.68 -11.03
C LYS A 655 24.35 -48.40 -9.94
N LYS A 656 24.85 -47.16 -9.86
CA LYS A 656 25.80 -46.71 -8.82
C LYS A 656 25.11 -46.13 -7.61
N PHE A 657 23.85 -45.71 -7.74
CA PHE A 657 23.00 -45.22 -6.69
C PHE A 657 21.56 -45.71 -6.92
N HIS A 658 20.77 -45.86 -5.86
CA HIS A 658 19.44 -46.46 -5.93
C HIS A 658 18.39 -45.62 -5.27
N ILE A 659 17.17 -45.63 -5.82
CA ILE A 659 16.01 -45.01 -5.21
C ILE A 659 14.94 -46.09 -5.02
N TYR A 660 14.61 -46.37 -3.79
CA TYR A 660 13.62 -47.37 -3.40
C TYR A 660 12.31 -46.71 -3.04
N ARG A 661 11.24 -47.07 -3.71
CA ARG A 661 9.88 -46.63 -3.36
C ARG A 661 9.24 -47.63 -2.42
N VAL A 662 8.62 -47.15 -1.35
CA VAL A 662 7.91 -48.00 -0.40
C VAL A 662 6.53 -47.43 -0.08
N SER A 663 5.58 -48.31 0.17
CA SER A 663 4.20 -48.00 0.56
C SER A 663 3.92 -48.40 2.02
N THR A 664 4.69 -49.35 2.56
CA THR A 664 4.50 -49.86 3.92
C THR A 664 5.81 -49.97 4.68
N VAL A 665 5.71 -50.06 6.01
CA VAL A 665 6.85 -50.28 6.91
C VAL A 665 7.58 -51.56 6.59
N GLU A 666 6.82 -52.63 6.26
CA GLU A 666 7.35 -53.96 5.95
C GLU A 666 8.31 -53.90 4.74
N GLU A 667 7.89 -53.25 3.66
CA GLU A 667 8.71 -53.08 2.47
C GLU A 667 10.05 -52.37 2.79
N GLY A 668 10.01 -51.34 3.62
CA GLY A 668 11.19 -50.56 3.99
C GLY A 668 12.17 -51.37 4.86
N ILE A 669 11.68 -52.08 5.88
CA ILE A 669 12.57 -52.86 6.75
C ILE A 669 13.23 -54.03 6.03
N GLU A 670 12.53 -54.67 5.05
CA GLU A 670 13.11 -55.70 4.21
C GLU A 670 14.27 -55.19 3.35
N ILE A 671 14.13 -54.01 2.76
CA ILE A 671 15.20 -53.38 1.96
C ILE A 671 16.41 -53.06 2.88
N LEU A 672 16.16 -52.50 4.05
CA LEU A 672 17.19 -52.06 4.99
C LEU A 672 17.96 -53.23 5.61
N THR A 673 17.31 -54.31 5.99
CA THR A 673 17.91 -55.46 6.64
C THR A 673 18.32 -56.55 5.63
N GLY A 674 17.58 -56.70 4.57
CA GLY A 674 17.69 -57.84 3.67
C GLY A 674 16.98 -59.10 4.21
N VAL A 675 16.21 -58.99 5.28
CA VAL A 675 15.45 -60.04 5.95
C VAL A 675 13.96 -59.77 5.76
N ALA A 676 13.16 -60.78 5.51
CA ALA A 676 11.68 -60.64 5.38
C ALA A 676 11.05 -60.07 6.67
N ALA A 677 10.13 -59.11 6.52
CA ALA A 677 9.43 -58.51 7.65
C ALA A 677 8.62 -59.57 8.44
N GLY A 678 7.95 -60.42 7.76
CA GLY A 678 7.08 -61.45 8.32
C GLY A 678 5.60 -61.02 8.40
N LYS A 679 4.69 -61.97 8.20
CA LYS A 679 3.23 -61.74 8.39
C LYS A 679 2.73 -62.65 9.53
N SER A 680 1.99 -62.08 10.45
CA SER A 680 1.42 -62.85 11.58
C SER A 680 0.34 -63.83 11.09
N ASN A 681 0.27 -64.97 11.71
CA ASN A 681 -0.80 -65.93 11.52
C ASN A 681 -2.09 -65.46 12.25
N LYS A 682 -3.17 -66.27 12.16
CA LYS A 682 -4.46 -65.94 12.84
C LYS A 682 -4.35 -65.85 14.37
N LYS A 683 -3.30 -66.40 14.97
CA LYS A 683 -3.00 -66.30 16.41
C LYS A 683 -2.08 -65.12 16.76
N GLY A 684 -1.76 -64.22 15.81
CA GLY A 684 -0.88 -63.10 16.04
C GLY A 684 0.60 -63.44 16.18
N ILE A 685 1.01 -64.65 15.73
CA ILE A 685 2.41 -65.11 15.83
C ILE A 685 3.10 -64.90 14.50
N TYR A 686 4.30 -64.24 14.55
CA TYR A 686 5.16 -64.03 13.40
C TYR A 686 6.13 -65.20 13.15
N PRO A 687 6.43 -65.55 11.90
CA PRO A 687 7.32 -66.68 11.61
C PRO A 687 8.75 -66.46 12.15
N GLU A 688 9.40 -67.51 12.53
CA GLU A 688 10.82 -67.51 12.90
C GLU A 688 11.69 -67.13 11.68
N GLY A 689 12.83 -66.46 11.94
CA GLY A 689 13.70 -65.98 10.89
C GLY A 689 13.26 -64.66 10.21
N THR A 690 12.13 -64.11 10.61
CA THR A 690 11.66 -62.79 10.13
C THR A 690 11.93 -61.68 11.16
N VAL A 691 11.99 -60.43 10.67
CA VAL A 691 12.24 -59.27 11.52
C VAL A 691 11.23 -59.14 12.62
N TYR A 692 9.93 -59.21 12.31
CA TYR A 692 8.87 -59.10 13.31
C TYR A 692 8.77 -60.33 14.27
N GLY A 693 9.18 -61.53 13.76
CA GLY A 693 9.35 -62.68 14.61
C GLY A 693 10.48 -62.49 15.64
N ALA A 694 11.60 -61.86 15.28
CA ALA A 694 12.67 -61.51 16.18
C ALA A 694 12.21 -60.46 17.21
N VAL A 695 11.50 -59.42 16.79
CA VAL A 695 10.90 -58.40 17.70
C VAL A 695 9.97 -59.06 18.69
N GLN A 696 9.03 -59.92 18.26
CA GLN A 696 8.07 -60.61 19.12
C GLN A 696 8.76 -61.48 20.16
N ARG A 697 9.82 -62.23 19.77
CA ARG A 697 10.60 -63.03 20.71
C ARG A 697 11.30 -62.16 21.74
N LYS A 698 11.90 -61.06 21.38
CA LYS A 698 12.56 -60.14 22.30
C LYS A 698 11.58 -59.55 23.31
N LEU A 699 10.43 -59.08 22.84
CA LEU A 699 9.37 -58.55 23.73
C LEU A 699 8.85 -59.61 24.67
N THR A 700 8.65 -60.86 24.23
CA THR A 700 8.23 -61.99 25.08
C THR A 700 9.31 -62.27 26.13
N ALA A 701 10.60 -62.20 25.77
CA ALA A 701 11.71 -62.38 26.74
C ALA A 701 11.69 -61.26 27.80
N TYR A 702 11.48 -60.02 27.43
CA TYR A 702 11.36 -58.92 28.40
C TYR A 702 10.21 -59.11 29.40
N ILE A 703 9.05 -59.56 28.92
CA ILE A 703 7.90 -59.86 29.77
C ILE A 703 8.22 -60.97 30.80
N LYS A 704 8.80 -62.10 30.32
CA LYS A 704 9.19 -63.22 31.18
C LYS A 704 10.21 -62.80 32.25
N GLN A 705 11.22 -62.00 31.84
CA GLN A 705 12.25 -61.50 32.76
C GLN A 705 11.70 -60.53 33.77
N SER A 706 10.81 -59.62 33.37
CA SER A 706 10.12 -58.68 34.26
C SER A 706 9.24 -59.43 35.28
N ALA A 707 8.51 -60.49 34.87
CA ALA A 707 7.72 -61.30 35.76
C ALA A 707 8.59 -62.08 36.79
N LYS A 708 9.76 -62.57 36.34
CA LYS A 708 10.72 -63.24 37.23
C LYS A 708 11.29 -62.29 38.29
N LEU A 709 11.79 -61.10 37.86
CA LEU A 709 12.28 -60.08 38.79
C LEU A 709 11.24 -59.62 39.78
N LYS A 710 9.96 -59.49 39.37
CA LYS A 710 8.88 -59.12 40.27
C LYS A 710 8.66 -60.17 41.35
N LYS A 711 8.69 -61.49 41.02
CA LYS A 711 8.62 -62.58 41.99
C LYS A 711 9.79 -62.59 42.94
N GLU A 712 11.03 -62.37 42.44
CA GLU A 712 12.24 -62.30 43.31
C GLU A 712 12.23 -61.12 44.27
N ILE A 713 11.58 -60.02 43.90
CA ILE A 713 11.43 -58.82 44.78
C ILE A 713 10.32 -59.04 45.80
N GLU A 714 9.22 -59.70 45.43
CA GLU A 714 8.06 -59.98 46.30
C GLU A 714 8.32 -61.15 47.29
N ASP A 715 9.27 -62.06 47.02
CA ASP A 715 9.61 -63.21 47.82
C ASP A 715 11.14 -63.22 48.07
N PRO A 716 11.67 -62.32 48.95
CA PRO A 716 13.13 -62.22 49.18
C PRO A 716 13.69 -63.35 50.09
N ALA A 717 12.93 -64.42 50.40
CA ALA A 717 13.28 -65.47 51.37
C ALA A 717 13.66 -66.84 50.73
N ASN A 718 14.07 -66.90 49.43
CA ASN A 718 14.72 -68.09 48.82
C ASN A 718 16.02 -67.76 48.16
#